data_cfdd5bb335c2e6d63907c413b5350ae0
#
_entry.id   cfdd5bb335c2e6d63907c413b5350ae0
#
_cell.length_a   1.000
_cell.length_b   1.000
_cell.length_c   1.000
_cell.angle_alpha   90.00
_cell.angle_beta   90.00
_cell.angle_gamma   90.00
#
_symmetry.space_group_name_H-M   'P 1'
#
loop_
_entity.id
_entity.type
_entity.pdbx_description
1 polymer ?
#
loop_
_entity_poly.entity_id
_entity_poly.type
_entity_poly.pdbx_seq_one_letter_code
_entity_poly.pdbx_strand_id
1 'polypeptide(L)'
;MTILKKGFSMTILKLFLLTSLLLAFNSYAVPVDFNVLVESANKPVANADVKLMQAIPNQQSMVIAKGRSSSEGNISFTGLPKLESGFYYLVADGGEISGFEVRSFRLMAALNNEQNGSVVVNELSTIGSVWPLAAQTSGSGVIVGSNTGLLIGSSHIQNLVDTSTGNFGKLVLDGNNLTFSETVGRMNTLATLVASCGGYYQANTCKKFLDIADAKDTLEALRNIAIEPYKNSSELFNLFTTAFPYPKGEGVRPTEFVPYLEWAPKDFSLMVRITGGGLYSAGRMMFDNQGQLWSGQNWMPGTQANLSSSIGGGVSRVDASGTATSPPLTGYNRQGLDGIGWGTTVTANKVWASSFNSKIGVLDLDGNVLGPATVDGKNGALQGLATGPDGDVWVCDNQLNQLIRFPKGDHTKGEIVKVAGLNRPFAVAIDNTNHVWVTNNGFDTVTRFPADSPDKAQQITLGGIAPRGIAIDSVGNVWVGNNFSMGYPIAKIPPGASIIEEFKLNLEKVLADQKKGVVTKSGNLTFISPKGKVLRKGILEGIVNGAWGVSIDGQDNVFASDFLGSGFAKICGTSEDNCPAYHATGDLIHLYQSGIIQKVTDTMIDDAGNVWIANNWDYLPALVDADPDRRMATRGGGTGITVIYGIASPVLNPLIGQVRRPE
;
A
#
# COMPACT_ATOMS: atom_id res chain seq x y z
N MET A 1 4.24 -62.44 54.64
CA MET A 1 3.99 -63.75 54.00
C MET A 1 3.74 -63.52 52.52
N THR A 2 4.76 -63.66 51.76
CA THR A 2 5.00 -64.45 50.55
C THR A 2 4.29 -63.93 49.28
N ILE A 3 5.02 -63.22 48.45
CA ILE A 3 5.58 -63.49 47.11
C ILE A 3 4.56 -64.08 46.10
N LEU A 4 4.36 -63.42 44.95
CA LEU A 4 4.68 -63.98 43.64
C LEU A 4 4.66 -62.92 42.54
N LYS A 5 5.84 -62.74 41.95
CA LYS A 5 6.12 -62.14 40.67
C LYS A 5 5.68 -63.02 39.51
N LYS A 6 5.25 -62.41 38.38
CA LYS A 6 5.49 -62.83 36.99
C LYS A 6 4.80 -61.79 36.13
N GLY A 7 5.48 -60.94 35.36
CA GLY A 7 6.16 -61.32 34.15
C GLY A 7 5.17 -61.22 32.98
N PHE A 8 4.82 -59.98 32.49
CA PHE A 8 4.12 -59.80 31.22
C PHE A 8 5.10 -59.25 30.19
N SER A 9 5.17 -60.01 29.13
CA SER A 9 6.15 -60.01 28.06
C SER A 9 6.22 -58.69 27.26
N MET A 10 7.43 -58.26 27.07
CA MET A 10 7.90 -57.13 26.24
C MET A 10 7.67 -57.30 24.71
N THR A 11 6.80 -58.23 24.30
CA THR A 11 6.59 -58.60 22.90
C THR A 11 5.34 -57.94 22.27
N ILE A 12 4.41 -57.40 23.09
CA ILE A 12 3.22 -56.73 22.59
C ILE A 12 3.43 -55.25 22.31
N LEU A 13 4.45 -54.62 22.90
CA LEU A 13 4.77 -53.21 22.68
C LEU A 13 5.52 -52.93 21.37
N LYS A 14 6.09 -53.96 20.72
CA LYS A 14 6.75 -53.84 19.42
C LYS A 14 5.82 -54.03 18.21
N LEU A 15 4.61 -54.56 18.41
CA LEU A 15 3.64 -54.77 17.31
C LEU A 15 2.71 -53.54 17.14
N PHE A 16 2.59 -52.67 18.14
CA PHE A 16 1.82 -51.42 18.04
C PHE A 16 2.65 -50.21 17.50
N LEU A 17 3.95 -50.33 17.47
CA LEU A 17 4.84 -49.31 16.90
C LEU A 17 5.18 -49.53 15.39
N LEU A 18 4.80 -50.67 14.82
CA LEU A 18 5.04 -50.93 13.38
C LEU A 18 3.79 -50.78 12.51
N THR A 19 2.59 -50.57 13.11
CA THR A 19 1.34 -50.32 12.35
C THR A 19 0.97 -48.82 12.29
N SER A 20 1.67 -47.92 12.98
CA SER A 20 1.47 -46.47 12.91
C SER A 20 2.37 -45.77 11.90
N LEU A 21 3.17 -46.50 11.11
CA LEU A 21 4.12 -45.92 10.15
C LEU A 21 3.72 -46.18 8.68
N LEU A 22 2.49 -46.51 8.36
CA LEU A 22 2.05 -46.78 6.96
C LEU A 22 0.65 -46.25 6.66
N LEU A 23 0.28 -45.12 7.30
CA LEU A 23 -0.77 -44.24 6.81
C LEU A 23 -0.20 -42.84 6.67
N ALA A 24 0.85 -42.72 5.87
CA ALA A 24 1.06 -41.48 5.10
C ALA A 24 -0.14 -41.42 4.15
N PHE A 25 -1.21 -40.73 4.56
CA PHE A 25 -2.15 -40.20 3.58
C PHE A 25 -1.36 -39.31 2.67
N ASN A 26 -0.94 -39.84 1.53
CA ASN A 26 -0.71 -39.04 0.35
C ASN A 26 -2.07 -38.36 0.09
N SER A 27 -2.28 -37.18 0.66
CA SER A 27 -3.25 -36.26 0.12
C SER A 27 -2.75 -35.95 -1.28
N TYR A 28 -3.21 -36.72 -2.29
CA TYR A 28 -3.03 -36.33 -3.67
C TYR A 28 -3.70 -34.96 -3.80
N ALA A 29 -2.88 -33.91 -3.87
CA ALA A 29 -3.38 -32.60 -4.21
C ALA A 29 -4.13 -32.74 -5.53
N VAL A 30 -5.40 -32.31 -5.55
CA VAL A 30 -6.20 -32.36 -6.78
C VAL A 30 -5.45 -31.56 -7.85
N PRO A 31 -5.16 -32.18 -9.00
CA PRO A 31 -4.44 -31.49 -10.07
C PRO A 31 -5.24 -30.28 -10.53
N VAL A 32 -4.53 -29.23 -10.95
CA VAL A 32 -5.13 -28.01 -11.48
C VAL A 32 -5.18 -28.11 -12.99
N ASP A 33 -6.33 -27.75 -13.57
CA ASP A 33 -6.55 -27.76 -15.02
C ASP A 33 -7.00 -26.37 -15.46
N PHE A 34 -6.46 -25.87 -16.58
CA PHE A 34 -6.84 -24.59 -17.16
C PHE A 34 -7.37 -24.78 -18.58
N ASN A 35 -8.59 -24.30 -18.83
CA ASN A 35 -9.18 -24.14 -20.15
C ASN A 35 -9.06 -22.67 -20.55
N VAL A 36 -8.16 -22.37 -21.45
CA VAL A 36 -7.73 -21.00 -21.78
C VAL A 36 -8.40 -20.56 -23.07
N LEU A 37 -9.00 -19.38 -23.05
CA LEU A 37 -9.43 -18.63 -24.22
C LEU A 37 -8.50 -17.42 -24.41
N VAL A 38 -7.88 -17.31 -25.56
CA VAL A 38 -7.12 -16.13 -25.99
C VAL A 38 -7.98 -15.31 -26.93
N GLU A 39 -8.27 -14.07 -26.55
CA GLU A 39 -9.11 -13.17 -27.34
C GLU A 39 -8.60 -11.73 -27.33
N SER A 40 -9.06 -10.91 -28.27
CA SER A 40 -8.84 -9.48 -28.34
C SER A 40 -10.12 -8.79 -28.82
N ALA A 41 -10.60 -7.79 -28.09
CA ALA A 41 -11.84 -7.10 -28.37
C ALA A 41 -13.00 -8.08 -28.70
N ASN A 42 -13.19 -9.10 -27.86
CA ASN A 42 -14.18 -10.18 -28.00
C ASN A 42 -14.01 -11.05 -29.26
N LYS A 43 -12.83 -11.07 -29.89
CA LYS A 43 -12.53 -11.93 -31.04
C LYS A 43 -11.45 -12.93 -30.68
N PRO A 44 -11.58 -14.21 -31.10
CA PRO A 44 -10.56 -15.20 -30.83
C PRO A 44 -9.22 -14.82 -31.49
N VAL A 45 -8.11 -15.08 -30.78
CA VAL A 45 -6.76 -15.02 -31.33
C VAL A 45 -6.34 -16.43 -31.69
N ALA A 46 -6.38 -16.74 -32.98
CA ALA A 46 -5.97 -18.04 -33.51
C ALA A 46 -4.44 -18.14 -33.58
N ASN A 47 -3.90 -19.36 -33.47
CA ASN A 47 -2.48 -19.63 -33.62
C ASN A 47 -1.53 -18.85 -32.71
N ALA A 48 -2.00 -18.25 -31.60
CA ALA A 48 -1.15 -17.60 -30.60
C ALA A 48 -0.23 -18.64 -29.93
N ASP A 49 1.04 -18.33 -29.79
CA ASP A 49 1.99 -19.13 -28.99
C ASP A 49 1.76 -18.89 -27.50
N VAL A 50 1.10 -19.84 -26.83
CA VAL A 50 0.73 -19.72 -25.41
C VAL A 50 1.72 -20.47 -24.53
N LYS A 51 2.30 -19.78 -23.56
CA LYS A 51 3.20 -20.32 -22.54
C LYS A 51 2.51 -20.32 -21.19
N LEU A 52 2.46 -21.46 -20.53
CA LEU A 52 2.15 -21.55 -19.12
C LEU A 52 3.45 -21.38 -18.34
N MET A 53 3.46 -20.38 -17.51
CA MET A 53 4.59 -19.96 -16.68
C MET A 53 4.31 -20.27 -15.21
N GLN A 54 5.36 -20.55 -14.44
CA GLN A 54 5.31 -20.71 -13.00
C GLN A 54 6.22 -19.66 -12.34
N ALA A 55 5.66 -18.81 -11.47
CA ALA A 55 6.39 -17.90 -10.61
C ALA A 55 6.51 -18.54 -9.22
N ILE A 56 7.74 -18.74 -8.76
CA ILE A 56 8.08 -19.23 -7.40
C ILE A 56 8.95 -18.19 -6.69
N PRO A 57 8.82 -18.07 -5.35
CA PRO A 57 9.55 -17.07 -4.58
C PRO A 57 11.05 -17.09 -4.84
N ASN A 58 11.63 -15.91 -4.99
CA ASN A 58 13.06 -15.64 -5.11
C ASN A 58 13.76 -16.33 -6.31
N GLN A 59 12.98 -16.70 -7.33
CA GLN A 59 13.48 -17.32 -8.57
C GLN A 59 12.84 -16.63 -9.78
N GLN A 60 13.57 -16.66 -10.90
CA GLN A 60 12.95 -16.27 -12.18
C GLN A 60 11.87 -17.29 -12.56
N SER A 61 10.73 -16.79 -12.97
CA SER A 61 9.66 -17.65 -13.45
C SER A 61 10.10 -18.48 -14.65
N MET A 62 9.58 -19.70 -14.75
CA MET A 62 9.94 -20.67 -15.78
C MET A 62 8.75 -21.11 -16.59
N VAL A 63 9.01 -21.53 -17.83
CA VAL A 63 8.00 -22.13 -18.70
C VAL A 63 7.76 -23.57 -18.28
N ILE A 64 6.50 -23.90 -17.93
CA ILE A 64 6.08 -25.25 -17.53
C ILE A 64 5.51 -26.03 -18.73
N ALA A 65 4.72 -25.35 -19.56
CA ALA A 65 4.13 -25.93 -20.76
C ALA A 65 3.99 -24.89 -21.87
N LYS A 66 3.84 -25.36 -23.11
CA LYS A 66 3.64 -24.52 -24.28
C LYS A 66 2.61 -25.19 -25.21
N GLY A 67 1.91 -24.36 -25.96
CA GLY A 67 1.01 -24.82 -27.02
C GLY A 67 0.55 -23.65 -27.87
N ARG A 68 -0.34 -23.92 -28.80
CA ARG A 68 -0.95 -22.93 -29.69
C ARG A 68 -2.46 -22.90 -29.50
N SER A 69 -3.03 -21.70 -29.51
CA SER A 69 -4.47 -21.56 -29.53
C SER A 69 -5.07 -22.08 -30.86
N SER A 70 -6.27 -22.65 -30.78
CA SER A 70 -7.04 -23.10 -31.94
C SER A 70 -7.56 -21.93 -32.79
N SER A 71 -8.28 -22.21 -33.89
CA SER A 71 -9.02 -21.18 -34.65
C SER A 71 -10.03 -20.40 -33.81
N GLU A 72 -10.55 -21.03 -32.76
CA GLU A 72 -11.49 -20.44 -31.80
C GLU A 72 -10.78 -19.83 -30.56
N GLY A 73 -9.46 -19.66 -30.60
CA GLY A 73 -8.67 -19.10 -29.49
C GLY A 73 -8.43 -20.02 -28.30
N ASN A 74 -8.88 -21.30 -28.35
CA ASN A 74 -8.86 -22.20 -27.21
C ASN A 74 -7.56 -23.01 -27.11
N ILE A 75 -7.11 -23.23 -25.86
CA ILE A 75 -6.04 -24.18 -25.51
C ILE A 75 -6.28 -24.68 -24.08
N SER A 76 -5.83 -25.90 -23.75
CA SER A 76 -5.96 -26.48 -22.40
C SER A 76 -4.60 -26.94 -21.87
N PHE A 77 -4.40 -26.75 -20.55
CA PHE A 77 -3.28 -27.28 -19.78
C PHE A 77 -3.85 -28.08 -18.63
N THR A 78 -3.48 -29.35 -18.50
CA THR A 78 -4.10 -30.27 -17.53
C THR A 78 -3.06 -31.01 -16.69
N GLY A 79 -3.50 -31.51 -15.52
CA GLY A 79 -2.67 -32.34 -14.65
C GLY A 79 -1.55 -31.60 -13.93
N LEU A 80 -1.69 -30.29 -13.73
CA LEU A 80 -0.66 -29.45 -13.09
C LEU A 80 -0.70 -29.63 -11.56
N PRO A 81 0.46 -29.62 -10.87
CA PRO A 81 0.48 -29.68 -9.42
C PRO A 81 -0.10 -28.39 -8.81
N LYS A 82 -0.86 -28.49 -7.72
CA LYS A 82 -1.20 -27.31 -6.92
C LYS A 82 0.09 -26.79 -6.26
N LEU A 83 0.34 -25.47 -6.35
CA LEU A 83 1.53 -24.85 -5.78
C LEU A 83 1.31 -24.56 -4.28
N GLU A 84 2.31 -24.82 -3.46
CA GLU A 84 2.33 -24.42 -2.04
C GLU A 84 2.65 -22.92 -1.89
N SER A 85 3.43 -22.37 -2.82
CA SER A 85 3.77 -20.93 -2.87
C SER A 85 4.00 -20.49 -4.32
N GLY A 86 3.87 -19.17 -4.57
CA GLY A 86 3.90 -18.65 -5.92
C GLY A 86 2.58 -18.87 -6.66
N PHE A 87 2.58 -18.76 -7.98
CA PHE A 87 1.37 -18.90 -8.82
C PHE A 87 1.70 -19.25 -10.25
N TYR A 88 0.68 -19.71 -11.00
CA TYR A 88 0.75 -19.87 -12.45
C TYR A 88 0.30 -18.61 -13.17
N TYR A 89 0.86 -18.35 -14.35
CA TYR A 89 0.38 -17.32 -15.25
C TYR A 89 0.58 -17.72 -16.72
N LEU A 90 -0.18 -17.11 -17.59
CA LEU A 90 -0.18 -17.35 -19.02
C LEU A 90 0.38 -16.15 -19.75
N VAL A 91 1.19 -16.40 -20.77
CA VAL A 91 1.64 -15.39 -21.74
C VAL A 91 1.30 -15.91 -23.13
N ALA A 92 0.51 -15.15 -23.87
CA ALA A 92 0.13 -15.42 -25.24
C ALA A 92 0.85 -14.44 -26.18
N ASP A 93 1.62 -14.97 -27.12
CA ASP A 93 2.43 -14.20 -28.05
C ASP A 93 1.89 -14.32 -29.49
N GLY A 94 1.68 -13.20 -30.15
CA GLY A 94 1.29 -13.13 -31.55
C GLY A 94 -0.03 -13.83 -31.88
N GLY A 95 -0.10 -14.43 -33.05
CA GLY A 95 -1.27 -15.15 -33.56
C GLY A 95 -1.96 -14.45 -34.73
N GLU A 96 -3.22 -14.77 -34.94
CA GLU A 96 -4.05 -14.21 -36.00
C GLU A 96 -5.41 -13.78 -35.46
N ILE A 97 -5.85 -12.57 -35.81
CA ILE A 97 -7.17 -12.04 -35.47
C ILE A 97 -7.90 -11.72 -36.77
N SER A 98 -9.06 -12.38 -37.01
CA SER A 98 -9.84 -12.20 -38.23
C SER A 98 -9.01 -12.39 -39.52
N GLY A 99 -8.00 -13.29 -39.50
CA GLY A 99 -7.10 -13.57 -40.63
C GLY A 99 -5.91 -12.62 -40.80
N PHE A 100 -5.69 -11.70 -39.83
CA PHE A 100 -4.53 -10.82 -39.83
C PHE A 100 -3.50 -11.27 -38.79
N GLU A 101 -2.25 -11.45 -39.22
CA GLU A 101 -1.13 -11.78 -38.34
C GLU A 101 -0.81 -10.59 -37.43
N VAL A 102 -0.65 -10.84 -36.10
CA VAL A 102 -0.34 -9.82 -35.06
C VAL A 102 0.97 -10.19 -34.35
N ARG A 103 2.07 -9.49 -34.65
CA ARG A 103 3.42 -9.86 -34.19
C ARG A 103 3.83 -9.18 -32.89
N SER A 104 3.43 -7.92 -32.65
CA SER A 104 3.76 -7.15 -31.45
C SER A 104 2.66 -7.22 -30.39
N PHE A 105 1.78 -8.21 -30.52
CA PHE A 105 0.66 -8.43 -29.64
C PHE A 105 1.02 -9.52 -28.62
N ARG A 106 1.17 -9.13 -27.37
CA ARG A 106 1.47 -10.02 -26.26
C ARG A 106 0.52 -9.73 -25.12
N LEU A 107 -0.14 -10.77 -24.67
CA LEU A 107 -1.12 -10.73 -23.58
C LEU A 107 -0.68 -11.59 -22.40
N MET A 108 -1.22 -11.30 -21.23
CA MET A 108 -0.92 -12.01 -19.99
C MET A 108 -2.19 -12.21 -19.15
N ALA A 109 -2.30 -13.35 -18.46
CA ALA A 109 -3.23 -13.56 -17.38
C ALA A 109 -2.53 -14.27 -16.23
N ALA A 110 -2.35 -13.61 -15.10
CA ALA A 110 -1.82 -14.22 -13.90
C ALA A 110 -2.96 -14.79 -13.04
N LEU A 111 -2.73 -15.96 -12.47
CA LEU A 111 -3.74 -16.78 -11.81
C LEU A 111 -3.46 -16.81 -10.31
N ASN A 112 -4.47 -16.69 -9.49
CA ASN A 112 -4.28 -16.94 -8.06
C ASN A 112 -4.14 -18.44 -7.78
N ASN A 113 -3.57 -18.81 -6.64
CA ASN A 113 -3.30 -20.22 -6.29
C ASN A 113 -4.53 -21.11 -6.14
N GLU A 114 -5.72 -20.52 -6.09
CA GLU A 114 -6.99 -21.24 -5.94
C GLU A 114 -7.73 -21.40 -7.28
N GLN A 115 -7.24 -20.73 -8.34
CA GLN A 115 -7.90 -20.75 -9.64
C GLN A 115 -7.74 -22.09 -10.32
N ASN A 116 -8.84 -22.63 -10.80
CA ASN A 116 -8.94 -23.85 -11.59
C ASN A 116 -10.08 -23.69 -12.62
N GLY A 117 -9.93 -24.24 -13.80
CA GLY A 117 -10.95 -24.21 -14.86
C GLY A 117 -10.74 -23.12 -15.90
N SER A 118 -11.74 -22.29 -16.18
CA SER A 118 -11.69 -21.29 -17.26
C SER A 118 -10.74 -20.14 -16.98
N VAL A 119 -9.98 -19.72 -18.00
CA VAL A 119 -9.11 -18.56 -18.00
C VAL A 119 -9.25 -17.81 -19.31
N VAL A 120 -9.44 -16.49 -19.25
CA VAL A 120 -9.47 -15.63 -20.43
C VAL A 120 -8.23 -14.74 -20.44
N VAL A 121 -7.45 -14.82 -21.50
CA VAL A 121 -6.26 -14.01 -21.75
C VAL A 121 -6.63 -12.95 -22.78
N ASN A 122 -6.87 -11.71 -22.30
CA ASN A 122 -7.27 -10.58 -23.13
C ASN A 122 -6.64 -9.26 -22.62
N GLU A 123 -7.05 -8.12 -23.14
CA GLU A 123 -6.54 -6.80 -22.77
C GLU A 123 -6.76 -6.51 -21.30
N LEU A 124 -7.98 -6.76 -20.77
CA LEU A 124 -8.31 -6.47 -19.39
C LEU A 124 -7.58 -7.40 -18.41
N SER A 125 -7.53 -8.72 -18.71
CA SER A 125 -6.75 -9.65 -17.87
C SER A 125 -5.26 -9.30 -17.87
N THR A 126 -4.72 -8.78 -19.00
CA THR A 126 -3.34 -8.33 -19.09
C THR A 126 -3.10 -7.10 -18.22
N ILE A 127 -3.95 -6.07 -18.32
CA ILE A 127 -3.86 -4.86 -17.51
C ILE A 127 -3.99 -5.22 -16.02
N GLY A 128 -5.01 -6.00 -15.65
CA GLY A 128 -5.25 -6.39 -14.26
C GLY A 128 -4.15 -7.26 -13.67
N SER A 129 -3.43 -8.05 -14.50
CA SER A 129 -2.28 -8.84 -14.07
C SER A 129 -1.00 -8.01 -13.93
N VAL A 130 -0.78 -7.08 -14.86
CA VAL A 130 0.46 -6.29 -14.93
C VAL A 130 0.56 -5.30 -13.77
N TRP A 131 -0.48 -4.53 -13.48
CA TRP A 131 -0.39 -3.44 -12.49
C TRP A 131 0.03 -3.91 -11.09
N PRO A 132 -0.62 -4.90 -10.45
CA PRO A 132 -0.22 -5.36 -9.12
C PRO A 132 1.15 -6.05 -9.08
N LEU A 133 1.66 -6.50 -10.23
CA LEU A 133 2.93 -7.21 -10.38
C LEU A 133 4.00 -6.39 -11.12
N ALA A 134 3.75 -5.11 -11.44
CA ALA A 134 4.58 -4.31 -12.35
C ALA A 134 6.05 -4.25 -11.92
N ALA A 135 6.31 -4.02 -10.63
CA ALA A 135 7.66 -3.95 -10.08
C ALA A 135 8.40 -5.32 -10.05
N GLN A 136 7.66 -6.42 -10.21
CA GLN A 136 8.19 -7.79 -10.20
C GLN A 136 8.27 -8.39 -11.60
N THR A 137 7.66 -7.73 -12.61
CA THR A 137 7.59 -8.21 -14.00
C THR A 137 8.64 -7.52 -14.85
N SER A 138 9.42 -8.28 -15.61
CA SER A 138 10.33 -7.74 -16.63
C SER A 138 9.59 -7.38 -17.92
N GLY A 139 10.20 -6.61 -18.83
CA GLY A 139 9.66 -6.33 -20.16
C GLY A 139 9.41 -7.60 -20.99
N SER A 140 10.09 -8.70 -20.70
CA SER A 140 9.86 -10.00 -21.37
C SER A 140 8.71 -10.82 -20.75
N GLY A 141 8.06 -10.32 -19.69
CA GLY A 141 7.01 -11.03 -18.98
C GLY A 141 7.53 -12.07 -17.96
N VAL A 142 8.81 -12.07 -17.65
CA VAL A 142 9.39 -12.89 -16.57
C VAL A 142 9.12 -12.22 -15.23
N ILE A 143 8.60 -12.98 -14.27
CA ILE A 143 8.27 -12.51 -12.92
C ILE A 143 9.33 -13.00 -11.92
N VAL A 144 9.77 -12.09 -11.05
CA VAL A 144 10.68 -12.35 -9.92
C VAL A 144 10.20 -11.57 -8.72
N GLY A 145 10.01 -12.22 -7.58
CA GLY A 145 9.60 -11.56 -6.34
C GLY A 145 9.80 -12.42 -5.11
N SER A 146 9.74 -11.80 -3.95
CA SER A 146 9.72 -12.48 -2.65
C SER A 146 8.41 -13.27 -2.48
N ASN A 147 8.36 -14.16 -1.49
CA ASN A 147 7.14 -14.93 -1.20
C ASN A 147 5.94 -14.00 -0.90
N THR A 148 6.11 -13.02 -0.04
CA THR A 148 5.05 -12.06 0.32
C THR A 148 4.70 -11.15 -0.85
N GLY A 149 5.70 -10.70 -1.63
CA GLY A 149 5.48 -9.87 -2.80
C GLY A 149 4.68 -10.58 -3.89
N LEU A 150 5.01 -11.84 -4.20
CA LEU A 150 4.25 -12.66 -5.14
C LEU A 150 2.82 -12.93 -4.64
N LEU A 151 2.67 -13.21 -3.33
CA LEU A 151 1.36 -13.42 -2.71
C LEU A 151 0.47 -12.16 -2.84
N ILE A 152 0.96 -11.00 -2.44
CA ILE A 152 0.22 -9.74 -2.55
C ILE A 152 -0.11 -9.45 -4.01
N GLY A 153 0.90 -9.41 -4.89
CA GLY A 153 0.72 -9.05 -6.29
C GLY A 153 -0.31 -9.94 -7.00
N SER A 154 -0.19 -11.27 -6.87
CA SER A 154 -1.13 -12.20 -7.51
C SER A 154 -2.55 -12.15 -6.90
N SER A 155 -2.66 -11.97 -5.58
CA SER A 155 -3.96 -11.90 -4.90
C SER A 155 -4.73 -10.62 -5.22
N HIS A 156 -4.04 -9.52 -5.54
CA HIS A 156 -4.68 -8.25 -5.89
C HIS A 156 -5.25 -8.20 -7.32
N ILE A 157 -4.89 -9.13 -8.19
CA ILE A 157 -5.40 -9.19 -9.58
C ILE A 157 -6.93 -9.23 -9.60
N GLN A 158 -7.55 -10.03 -8.73
CA GLN A 158 -9.00 -10.18 -8.63
C GLN A 158 -9.73 -8.87 -8.25
N ASN A 159 -9.02 -7.89 -7.70
CA ASN A 159 -9.58 -6.57 -7.37
C ASN A 159 -9.81 -5.73 -8.63
N LEU A 160 -9.03 -5.97 -9.69
CA LEU A 160 -9.10 -5.27 -10.97
C LEU A 160 -9.82 -6.10 -12.05
N VAL A 161 -9.54 -7.40 -12.13
CA VAL A 161 -10.05 -8.29 -13.18
C VAL A 161 -10.39 -9.67 -12.63
N ASP A 162 -11.49 -10.25 -13.13
CA ASP A 162 -11.81 -11.67 -12.99
C ASP A 162 -11.21 -12.42 -14.20
N THR A 163 -10.07 -13.05 -13.99
CA THR A 163 -9.38 -13.78 -15.06
C THR A 163 -10.12 -15.02 -15.55
N SER A 164 -11.14 -15.51 -14.86
CA SER A 164 -12.00 -16.60 -15.33
C SER A 164 -12.94 -16.17 -16.46
N THR A 165 -13.28 -14.90 -16.51
CA THR A 165 -14.20 -14.30 -17.49
C THR A 165 -13.53 -13.25 -18.38
N GLY A 166 -12.33 -12.77 -18.03
CA GLY A 166 -11.64 -11.68 -18.72
C GLY A 166 -12.28 -10.29 -18.50
N ASN A 167 -13.20 -10.16 -17.55
CA ASN A 167 -13.94 -8.92 -17.23
C ASN A 167 -13.45 -8.28 -15.94
N PHE A 168 -14.00 -7.12 -15.61
CA PHE A 168 -13.65 -6.40 -14.38
C PHE A 168 -13.93 -7.22 -13.11
N GLY A 169 -13.05 -7.08 -12.13
CA GLY A 169 -13.19 -7.63 -10.78
C GLY A 169 -14.27 -6.89 -9.98
N LYS A 170 -14.72 -7.54 -8.90
CA LYS A 170 -15.83 -6.99 -8.07
C LYS A 170 -15.47 -5.70 -7.35
N LEU A 171 -14.23 -5.56 -6.86
CA LEU A 171 -13.83 -4.40 -6.06
C LEU A 171 -13.75 -3.13 -6.92
N VAL A 172 -13.18 -3.20 -8.12
CA VAL A 172 -13.10 -2.04 -9.02
C VAL A 172 -14.47 -1.55 -9.48
N LEU A 173 -15.48 -2.44 -9.48
CA LEU A 173 -16.87 -2.14 -9.83
C LEU A 173 -17.74 -1.76 -8.63
N ASP A 174 -17.23 -1.78 -7.40
CA ASP A 174 -18.06 -1.35 -6.27
C ASP A 174 -18.42 0.14 -6.38
N GLY A 175 -19.51 0.55 -5.70
CA GLY A 175 -20.06 1.89 -5.84
C GLY A 175 -19.06 3.01 -5.50
N ASN A 176 -18.15 2.80 -4.55
CA ASN A 176 -17.13 3.79 -4.20
C ASN A 176 -16.05 3.90 -5.30
N ASN A 177 -15.52 2.75 -5.74
CA ASN A 177 -14.47 2.70 -6.74
C ASN A 177 -14.97 3.18 -8.09
N LEU A 178 -16.13 2.73 -8.52
CA LEU A 178 -16.71 3.11 -9.81
C LEU A 178 -17.08 4.60 -9.88
N THR A 179 -17.57 5.19 -8.77
CA THR A 179 -18.02 6.58 -8.73
C THR A 179 -16.88 7.58 -8.56
N PHE A 180 -15.90 7.27 -7.73
CA PHE A 180 -14.88 8.24 -7.31
C PHE A 180 -13.49 7.99 -7.89
N SER A 181 -13.24 6.85 -8.57
CA SER A 181 -11.99 6.61 -9.29
C SER A 181 -12.22 6.60 -10.80
N GLU A 182 -11.19 6.92 -11.54
CA GLU A 182 -11.17 6.79 -13.01
C GLU A 182 -10.59 5.45 -13.46
N THR A 183 -10.39 4.49 -12.54
CA THR A 183 -9.68 3.23 -12.80
C THR A 183 -10.30 2.44 -13.96
N VAL A 184 -11.62 2.27 -13.98
CA VAL A 184 -12.32 1.58 -15.08
C VAL A 184 -12.13 2.30 -16.42
N GLY A 185 -12.25 3.63 -16.42
CA GLY A 185 -12.03 4.44 -17.64
C GLY A 185 -10.58 4.37 -18.15
N ARG A 186 -9.61 4.37 -17.23
CA ARG A 186 -8.18 4.20 -17.56
C ARG A 186 -7.89 2.82 -18.15
N MET A 187 -8.41 1.75 -17.52
CA MET A 187 -8.29 0.38 -18.03
C MET A 187 -8.89 0.23 -19.42
N ASN A 188 -10.11 0.73 -19.65
CA ASN A 188 -10.76 0.65 -20.95
C ASN A 188 -10.05 1.47 -22.05
N THR A 189 -9.54 2.64 -21.69
CA THR A 189 -8.72 3.46 -22.63
C THR A 189 -7.45 2.72 -23.03
N LEU A 190 -6.73 2.12 -22.06
CA LEU A 190 -5.54 1.33 -22.33
C LEU A 190 -5.88 0.04 -23.10
N ALA A 191 -6.96 -0.66 -22.74
CA ALA A 191 -7.42 -1.87 -23.46
C ALA A 191 -7.73 -1.56 -24.93
N THR A 192 -8.35 -0.39 -25.21
CA THR A 192 -8.57 0.06 -26.60
C THR A 192 -7.26 0.28 -27.35
N LEU A 193 -6.25 0.87 -26.71
CA LEU A 193 -4.93 1.08 -27.31
C LEU A 193 -4.21 -0.26 -27.56
N VAL A 194 -4.27 -1.22 -26.62
CA VAL A 194 -3.74 -2.57 -26.78
C VAL A 194 -4.43 -3.31 -27.93
N ALA A 195 -5.77 -3.27 -27.99
CA ALA A 195 -6.56 -3.91 -29.03
C ALA A 195 -6.25 -3.36 -30.43
N SER A 196 -5.77 -2.10 -30.53
CA SER A 196 -5.29 -1.54 -31.82
C SER A 196 -4.12 -2.31 -32.41
N CYS A 197 -3.38 -3.06 -31.61
CA CYS A 197 -2.31 -3.95 -32.05
C CYS A 197 -2.82 -5.29 -32.59
N GLY A 198 -4.10 -5.60 -32.38
CA GLY A 198 -4.80 -6.77 -32.92
C GLY A 198 -5.15 -6.69 -34.41
N GLY A 199 -4.60 -5.76 -35.17
CA GLY A 199 -4.79 -5.64 -36.63
C GLY A 199 -6.12 -5.06 -37.09
N TYR A 200 -7.01 -4.74 -36.18
CA TYR A 200 -8.39 -4.32 -36.49
C TYR A 200 -8.56 -2.81 -36.72
N TYR A 201 -7.58 -2.03 -36.32
CA TYR A 201 -7.60 -0.56 -36.37
C TYR A 201 -6.48 -0.02 -37.25
N GLN A 202 -6.47 1.30 -37.49
CA GLN A 202 -5.51 1.96 -38.38
C GLN A 202 -4.06 1.47 -38.14
N ALA A 203 -3.39 1.03 -39.20
CA ALA A 203 -2.09 0.34 -39.19
C ALA A 203 -0.94 1.05 -38.41
N ASN A 204 -1.07 2.34 -38.14
CA ASN A 204 -0.06 3.12 -37.41
C ASN A 204 -0.37 3.33 -35.91
N THR A 205 -1.57 2.98 -35.42
CA THR A 205 -1.96 3.23 -34.02
C THR A 205 -1.13 2.38 -33.05
N CYS A 206 -1.01 1.08 -33.34
CA CYS A 206 -0.18 0.17 -32.54
C CYS A 206 1.27 0.64 -32.46
N LYS A 207 1.88 0.96 -33.62
CA LYS A 207 3.27 1.45 -33.63
C LYS A 207 3.45 2.70 -32.79
N LYS A 208 2.54 3.68 -32.89
CA LYS A 208 2.58 4.91 -32.10
C LYS A 208 2.38 4.61 -30.59
N PHE A 209 1.50 3.69 -30.25
CA PHE A 209 1.29 3.26 -28.86
C PHE A 209 2.58 2.70 -28.26
N LEU A 210 3.24 1.77 -28.99
CA LEU A 210 4.50 1.18 -28.54
C LEU A 210 5.63 2.20 -28.47
N ASP A 211 5.74 3.11 -29.47
CA ASP A 211 6.74 4.17 -29.47
C ASP A 211 6.56 5.13 -28.27
N ILE A 212 5.32 5.54 -27.92
CA ILE A 212 5.02 6.40 -26.77
C ILE A 212 5.34 5.70 -25.45
N ALA A 213 5.05 4.39 -25.37
CA ALA A 213 5.32 3.58 -24.18
C ALA A 213 6.77 3.09 -24.09
N ASP A 214 7.62 3.39 -25.08
CA ASP A 214 9.01 2.91 -25.19
C ASP A 214 9.10 1.38 -25.07
N ALA A 215 8.37 0.66 -25.93
CA ALA A 215 8.15 -0.77 -25.81
C ALA A 215 8.19 -1.49 -27.16
N LYS A 216 8.47 -2.80 -27.13
CA LYS A 216 8.53 -3.68 -28.30
C LYS A 216 7.21 -4.40 -28.56
N ASP A 217 6.43 -4.62 -27.53
CA ASP A 217 5.14 -5.30 -27.56
C ASP A 217 4.17 -4.72 -26.51
N THR A 218 2.93 -5.17 -26.55
CA THR A 218 1.85 -4.64 -25.72
C THR A 218 2.01 -4.94 -24.23
N LEU A 219 2.64 -6.05 -23.86
CA LEU A 219 2.90 -6.40 -22.46
C LEU A 219 3.98 -5.48 -21.86
N GLU A 220 5.08 -5.28 -22.57
CA GLU A 220 6.14 -4.35 -22.18
C GLU A 220 5.59 -2.91 -22.09
N ALA A 221 4.74 -2.49 -23.03
CA ALA A 221 4.09 -1.19 -23.01
C ALA A 221 3.26 -0.98 -21.74
N LEU A 222 2.39 -1.93 -21.40
CA LEU A 222 1.56 -1.86 -20.20
C LEU A 222 2.41 -1.87 -18.92
N ARG A 223 3.46 -2.68 -18.87
CA ARG A 223 4.38 -2.70 -17.73
C ARG A 223 5.09 -1.35 -17.55
N ASN A 224 5.60 -0.73 -18.62
CA ASN A 224 6.28 0.56 -18.57
C ASN A 224 5.30 1.66 -18.10
N ILE A 225 4.05 1.65 -18.59
CA ILE A 225 3.00 2.57 -18.14
C ILE A 225 2.65 2.33 -16.68
N ALA A 226 2.59 1.08 -16.20
CA ALA A 226 2.26 0.79 -14.80
C ALA A 226 3.30 1.33 -13.80
N ILE A 227 4.58 1.28 -14.15
CA ILE A 227 5.68 1.76 -13.28
C ILE A 227 5.79 3.29 -13.29
N GLU A 228 5.60 3.92 -14.45
CA GLU A 228 5.67 5.37 -14.63
C GLU A 228 4.37 5.93 -15.27
N PRO A 229 3.21 5.80 -14.59
CA PRO A 229 1.91 6.07 -15.20
C PRO A 229 1.70 7.55 -15.58
N TYR A 230 2.52 8.44 -15.07
CA TYR A 230 2.54 9.87 -15.40
C TYR A 230 3.28 10.17 -16.70
N LYS A 231 4.19 9.27 -17.13
CA LYS A 231 5.02 9.49 -18.33
C LYS A 231 4.15 9.39 -19.59
N ASN A 232 4.24 10.41 -20.42
CA ASN A 232 3.53 10.48 -21.70
C ASN A 232 1.99 10.27 -21.60
N SER A 233 1.37 10.53 -20.44
CA SER A 233 -0.06 10.29 -20.23
C SER A 233 -0.94 11.09 -21.20
N SER A 234 -0.58 12.35 -21.48
CA SER A 234 -1.27 13.19 -22.44
C SER A 234 -1.13 12.70 -23.88
N GLU A 235 0.04 12.21 -24.27
CA GLU A 235 0.31 11.64 -25.60
C GLU A 235 -0.47 10.36 -25.83
N LEU A 236 -0.55 9.47 -24.82
CA LEU A 236 -1.37 8.26 -24.87
C LEU A 236 -2.84 8.60 -25.05
N PHE A 237 -3.36 9.58 -24.30
CA PHE A 237 -4.75 10.01 -24.43
C PHE A 237 -5.01 10.69 -25.79
N ASN A 238 -4.10 11.50 -26.28
CA ASN A 238 -4.18 12.11 -27.61
C ASN A 238 -4.18 11.07 -28.74
N LEU A 239 -3.37 10.01 -28.59
CA LEU A 239 -3.39 8.87 -29.51
C LEU A 239 -4.76 8.19 -29.50
N PHE A 240 -5.31 7.89 -28.31
CA PHE A 240 -6.64 7.30 -28.14
C PHE A 240 -7.72 8.15 -28.84
N THR A 241 -7.78 9.45 -28.57
CA THR A 241 -8.80 10.33 -29.13
C THR A 241 -8.68 10.53 -30.64
N THR A 242 -7.46 10.48 -31.18
CA THR A 242 -7.19 10.62 -32.62
C THR A 242 -7.47 9.33 -33.37
N ALA A 243 -7.11 8.18 -32.81
CA ALA A 243 -7.33 6.88 -33.45
C ALA A 243 -8.80 6.41 -33.36
N PHE A 244 -9.51 6.82 -32.30
CA PHE A 244 -10.90 6.45 -32.05
C PHE A 244 -11.79 7.71 -31.90
N PRO A 245 -11.92 8.54 -32.94
CA PRO A 245 -12.74 9.76 -32.88
C PRO A 245 -14.21 9.40 -32.78
N TYR A 246 -15.02 10.31 -32.22
CA TYR A 246 -16.46 10.16 -32.28
C TYR A 246 -16.92 10.15 -33.75
N PRO A 247 -17.69 9.13 -34.19
CA PRO A 247 -18.32 9.16 -35.48
C PRO A 247 -19.29 10.34 -35.60
N LYS A 248 -19.45 10.89 -36.79
CA LYS A 248 -20.33 12.04 -37.03
C LYS A 248 -21.79 11.68 -36.71
N GLY A 249 -22.35 12.36 -35.75
CA GLY A 249 -23.73 12.14 -35.29
C GLY A 249 -23.93 11.05 -34.23
N GLU A 250 -22.85 10.42 -33.75
CA GLU A 250 -22.88 9.43 -32.67
C GLU A 250 -22.21 9.96 -31.42
N GLY A 251 -22.73 9.56 -30.26
CA GLY A 251 -22.23 9.96 -28.94
C GLY A 251 -21.20 9.01 -28.33
N VAL A 252 -20.77 7.95 -29.04
CA VAL A 252 -19.83 6.92 -28.57
C VAL A 252 -18.68 6.73 -29.55
N ARG A 253 -17.49 6.46 -29.05
CA ARG A 253 -16.32 6.12 -29.86
C ARG A 253 -16.41 4.66 -30.34
N PRO A 254 -15.82 4.31 -31.50
CA PRO A 254 -15.85 2.96 -32.06
C PRO A 254 -14.84 2.05 -31.32
N THR A 255 -15.17 1.67 -30.07
CA THR A 255 -14.40 0.74 -29.25
C THR A 255 -15.33 -0.18 -28.47
N GLU A 256 -14.89 -1.43 -28.23
CA GLU A 256 -15.60 -2.41 -27.40
C GLU A 256 -15.46 -2.11 -25.89
N PHE A 257 -14.46 -1.29 -25.52
CA PHE A 257 -14.12 -1.02 -24.11
C PHE A 257 -14.77 0.27 -23.62
N VAL A 258 -15.85 0.15 -22.87
CA VAL A 258 -16.62 1.27 -22.32
C VAL A 258 -16.93 1.04 -20.84
N PRO A 259 -16.99 2.08 -19.99
CA PRO A 259 -16.67 3.48 -20.28
C PRO A 259 -15.16 3.73 -20.42
N TYR A 260 -14.75 4.67 -21.24
CA TYR A 260 -13.38 5.15 -21.41
C TYR A 260 -13.22 6.56 -20.83
N LEU A 261 -11.98 7.07 -20.78
CA LEU A 261 -11.72 8.45 -20.33
C LEU A 261 -12.23 9.46 -21.37
N GLU A 262 -12.90 10.52 -20.89
CA GLU A 262 -13.40 11.62 -21.72
C GLU A 262 -12.43 12.80 -21.83
N TRP A 263 -11.47 12.90 -20.90
CA TRP A 263 -10.43 13.92 -20.84
C TRP A 263 -9.09 13.31 -20.49
N ALA A 264 -8.01 14.03 -20.83
CA ALA A 264 -6.65 13.57 -20.57
C ALA A 264 -6.39 13.42 -19.07
N PRO A 265 -6.01 12.24 -18.60
CA PRO A 265 -5.66 12.03 -17.20
C PRO A 265 -4.28 12.65 -16.91
N LYS A 266 -4.02 12.97 -15.64
CA LYS A 266 -2.67 13.34 -15.18
C LYS A 266 -1.72 12.16 -15.26
N ASP A 267 -2.24 10.97 -15.07
CA ASP A 267 -1.53 9.69 -15.09
C ASP A 267 -2.48 8.52 -15.37
N PHE A 268 -1.93 7.37 -15.73
CA PHE A 268 -2.64 6.11 -15.92
C PHE A 268 -2.50 5.15 -14.73
N SER A 269 -2.28 5.67 -13.51
CA SER A 269 -2.28 4.83 -12.31
C SER A 269 -3.62 4.15 -12.11
N LEU A 270 -3.59 2.87 -11.71
CA LEU A 270 -4.77 2.13 -11.31
C LEU A 270 -4.81 2.04 -9.79
N MET A 271 -5.98 2.31 -9.22
CA MET A 271 -6.16 2.33 -7.78
C MET A 271 -7.56 1.89 -7.37
N VAL A 272 -7.66 1.27 -6.20
CA VAL A 272 -8.94 0.90 -5.58
C VAL A 272 -8.94 1.27 -4.11
N ARG A 273 -10.11 1.57 -3.58
CA ARG A 273 -10.35 1.77 -2.16
C ARG A 273 -10.91 0.49 -1.56
N ILE A 274 -10.28 0.03 -0.49
CA ILE A 274 -10.70 -1.10 0.33
C ILE A 274 -11.46 -0.56 1.52
N THR A 275 -12.64 -1.11 1.79
CA THR A 275 -13.55 -0.69 2.89
C THR A 275 -13.97 -1.89 3.73
N GLY A 276 -14.66 -1.65 4.85
CA GLY A 276 -15.08 -2.69 5.79
C GLY A 276 -14.08 -2.85 6.95
N GLY A 277 -14.23 -3.88 7.78
CA GLY A 277 -13.30 -4.22 8.86
C GLY A 277 -13.06 -3.11 9.89
N GLY A 278 -13.97 -2.13 10.03
CA GLY A 278 -13.79 -0.98 10.91
C GLY A 278 -12.85 0.10 10.33
N LEU A 279 -12.57 0.09 9.02
CA LEU A 279 -11.71 1.06 8.33
C LEU A 279 -12.39 2.44 8.20
N TYR A 280 -12.44 3.15 9.32
CA TYR A 280 -12.94 4.51 9.41
C TYR A 280 -11.87 5.40 10.05
N SER A 281 -11.38 6.40 9.33
CA SER A 281 -10.30 7.29 9.76
C SER A 281 -8.97 6.56 9.99
N ALA A 282 -8.53 5.78 9.02
CA ALA A 282 -7.27 5.03 9.07
C ALA A 282 -6.09 5.93 9.48
N GLY A 283 -5.34 5.51 10.49
CA GLY A 283 -4.15 6.18 10.99
C GLY A 283 -2.88 5.64 10.31
N ARG A 284 -1.79 5.46 11.09
CA ARG A 284 -0.58 4.84 10.57
C ARG A 284 -0.82 3.37 10.23
N MET A 285 -0.24 2.96 9.13
CA MET A 285 -0.31 1.60 8.60
C MET A 285 1.02 0.87 8.79
N MET A 286 0.96 -0.46 8.94
CA MET A 286 2.13 -1.32 8.95
C MET A 286 1.78 -2.71 8.44
N PHE A 287 2.61 -3.25 7.55
CA PHE A 287 2.51 -4.65 7.13
C PHE A 287 3.20 -5.57 8.13
N ASP A 288 2.67 -6.78 8.26
CA ASP A 288 3.37 -7.88 8.92
C ASP A 288 4.13 -8.75 7.90
N ASN A 289 4.78 -9.81 8.40
CA ASN A 289 5.54 -10.74 7.57
C ASN A 289 4.68 -11.74 6.77
N GLN A 290 3.36 -11.67 6.91
CA GLN A 290 2.38 -12.44 6.13
C GLN A 290 1.74 -11.60 5.02
N GLY A 291 2.15 -10.34 4.88
CA GLY A 291 1.59 -9.40 3.92
C GLY A 291 0.24 -8.82 4.34
N GLN A 292 -0.15 -8.96 5.60
CA GLN A 292 -1.36 -8.35 6.13
C GLN A 292 -1.08 -6.92 6.56
N LEU A 293 -1.97 -5.99 6.21
CA LEU A 293 -1.90 -4.60 6.63
C LEU A 293 -2.70 -4.36 7.90
N TRP A 294 -2.07 -3.71 8.87
CA TRP A 294 -2.67 -3.31 10.13
C TRP A 294 -2.73 -1.79 10.24
N SER A 295 -3.84 -1.25 10.72
CA SER A 295 -4.02 0.20 10.93
C SER A 295 -4.89 0.48 12.14
N GLY A 296 -4.41 1.36 13.01
CA GLY A 296 -5.23 1.96 14.05
C GLY A 296 -6.26 2.92 13.42
N GLN A 297 -7.48 2.94 13.96
CA GLN A 297 -8.54 3.82 13.48
C GLN A 297 -8.59 5.05 14.38
N ASN A 298 -8.29 6.21 13.82
CA ASN A 298 -8.10 7.45 14.56
C ASN A 298 -9.35 7.84 15.37
N TRP A 299 -9.23 7.77 16.71
CA TRP A 299 -10.27 8.19 17.63
C TRP A 299 -10.10 9.68 17.98
N MET A 300 -10.69 10.55 17.19
CA MET A 300 -10.71 11.99 17.42
C MET A 300 -12.15 12.50 17.46
N PRO A 301 -12.46 13.59 18.17
CA PRO A 301 -13.75 14.26 18.03
C PRO A 301 -14.03 14.58 16.57
N GLY A 302 -15.19 14.14 16.08
CA GLY A 302 -15.54 14.28 14.67
C GLY A 302 -15.27 13.04 13.82
N THR A 303 -14.58 12.02 14.32
CA THR A 303 -14.49 10.70 13.68
C THR A 303 -15.71 9.84 14.01
N GLN A 304 -15.87 8.74 13.27
CA GLN A 304 -16.94 7.78 13.53
C GLN A 304 -16.83 7.12 14.90
N ALA A 305 -15.61 6.83 15.34
CA ALA A 305 -15.35 6.29 16.67
C ALA A 305 -15.87 7.18 17.82
N ASN A 306 -15.82 8.50 17.62
CA ASN A 306 -16.34 9.44 18.61
C ASN A 306 -17.87 9.59 18.60
N LEU A 307 -18.53 9.21 17.51
CA LEU A 307 -20.01 9.25 17.43
C LEU A 307 -20.64 8.10 18.18
N SER A 308 -20.02 6.94 18.08
CA SER A 308 -20.53 5.70 18.63
C SER A 308 -19.35 4.79 18.93
N SER A 309 -19.30 4.25 20.14
CA SER A 309 -18.36 3.16 20.47
C SER A 309 -18.57 1.90 19.65
N SER A 310 -19.57 1.88 18.77
CA SER A 310 -19.93 0.77 17.91
C SER A 310 -19.35 0.86 16.50
N ILE A 311 -18.74 1.99 16.11
CA ILE A 311 -18.20 2.22 14.76
C ILE A 311 -16.79 2.79 14.83
N GLY A 312 -15.81 2.06 14.30
CA GLY A 312 -14.40 2.45 14.27
C GLY A 312 -13.75 2.50 15.67
N GLY A 313 -12.60 3.15 15.77
CA GLY A 313 -11.88 3.40 17.02
C GLY A 313 -11.06 2.23 17.54
N GLY A 314 -10.96 1.14 16.80
CA GLY A 314 -10.13 -0.02 17.10
C GLY A 314 -8.93 -0.14 16.17
N VAL A 315 -8.48 -1.36 15.96
CA VAL A 315 -7.43 -1.72 14.97
C VAL A 315 -8.06 -2.53 13.85
N SER A 316 -7.81 -2.16 12.62
CA SER A 316 -8.27 -2.89 11.44
C SER A 316 -7.16 -3.73 10.82
N ARG A 317 -7.54 -4.85 10.20
CA ARG A 317 -6.67 -5.75 9.45
C ARG A 317 -7.21 -5.95 8.03
N VAL A 318 -6.31 -5.84 7.07
CA VAL A 318 -6.55 -6.19 5.66
C VAL A 318 -5.59 -7.31 5.30
N ASP A 319 -6.07 -8.39 4.72
CA ASP A 319 -5.21 -9.49 4.30
C ASP A 319 -4.44 -9.20 3.00
N ALA A 320 -3.56 -10.11 2.60
CA ALA A 320 -2.72 -9.97 1.41
C ALA A 320 -3.51 -9.84 0.10
N SER A 321 -4.80 -10.15 0.08
CA SER A 321 -5.69 -9.99 -1.08
C SER A 321 -6.38 -8.62 -1.15
N GLY A 322 -6.20 -7.78 -0.12
CA GLY A 322 -6.95 -6.54 0.02
C GLY A 322 -8.33 -6.71 0.65
N THR A 323 -8.61 -7.84 1.29
CA THR A 323 -9.87 -8.06 1.99
C THR A 323 -9.76 -7.64 3.45
N ALA A 324 -10.69 -6.79 3.91
CA ALA A 324 -10.75 -6.41 5.32
C ALA A 324 -11.29 -7.58 6.15
N THR A 325 -10.46 -8.10 7.07
CA THR A 325 -10.73 -9.33 7.85
C THR A 325 -10.98 -9.08 9.33
N SER A 326 -10.80 -7.86 9.82
CA SER A 326 -11.17 -7.46 11.19
C SER A 326 -12.69 -7.29 11.33
N PRO A 327 -13.24 -7.22 12.57
CA PRO A 327 -14.66 -7.04 12.81
C PRO A 327 -15.28 -5.88 12.03
N PRO A 328 -16.42 -6.06 11.33
CA PRO A 328 -16.88 -5.19 10.25
C PRO A 328 -17.10 -3.71 10.60
N LEU A 329 -17.57 -3.40 11.81
CA LEU A 329 -17.92 -2.03 12.19
C LEU A 329 -16.87 -1.36 13.08
N THR A 330 -16.17 -2.14 13.88
CA THR A 330 -15.33 -1.60 14.95
C THR A 330 -13.84 -1.86 14.73
N GLY A 331 -13.45 -2.83 13.90
CA GLY A 331 -12.15 -3.43 14.03
C GLY A 331 -12.02 -4.15 15.40
N TYR A 332 -10.81 -4.50 15.79
CA TYR A 332 -10.50 -5.03 17.12
C TYR A 332 -10.50 -3.88 18.12
N ASN A 333 -11.47 -3.83 19.06
CA ASN A 333 -11.71 -2.67 19.90
C ASN A 333 -11.85 -2.94 21.41
N ARG A 334 -11.33 -4.04 21.93
CA ARG A 334 -11.41 -4.42 23.34
C ARG A 334 -10.04 -4.45 23.99
N GLN A 335 -10.00 -4.45 25.34
CA GLN A 335 -8.79 -4.69 26.16
C GLN A 335 -7.61 -3.74 25.78
N GLY A 336 -7.88 -2.44 25.70
CA GLY A 336 -6.86 -1.44 25.39
C GLY A 336 -6.83 -0.99 23.93
N LEU A 337 -7.65 -1.56 23.07
CA LEU A 337 -7.82 -1.16 21.68
C LEU A 337 -8.96 -0.15 21.47
N ASP A 338 -9.56 0.33 22.53
CA ASP A 338 -10.54 1.42 22.53
C ASP A 338 -9.85 2.78 22.58
N GLY A 339 -10.30 3.72 21.76
CA GLY A 339 -9.75 5.07 21.69
C GLY A 339 -8.40 5.14 21.00
N ILE A 340 -8.16 4.27 20.04
CA ILE A 340 -6.93 4.24 19.24
C ILE A 340 -6.71 5.58 18.54
N GLY A 341 -5.45 5.97 18.44
CA GLY A 341 -5.00 7.16 17.77
C GLY A 341 -4.32 6.84 16.42
N TRP A 342 -3.31 7.63 16.10
CA TRP A 342 -2.61 7.53 14.83
C TRP A 342 -1.58 6.38 14.78
N GLY A 343 -0.96 6.03 15.92
CA GLY A 343 0.22 5.15 15.91
C GLY A 343 -0.10 3.66 15.80
N THR A 344 0.58 2.99 14.89
CA THR A 344 0.59 1.51 14.72
C THR A 344 2.00 1.06 14.39
N THR A 345 2.47 -0.06 14.95
CA THR A 345 3.69 -0.76 14.56
C THR A 345 3.52 -2.27 14.68
N VAL A 346 4.38 -3.01 13.99
CA VAL A 346 4.38 -4.48 13.99
C VAL A 346 5.78 -4.98 14.37
N THR A 347 5.84 -5.94 15.26
CA THR A 347 7.04 -6.76 15.52
C THR A 347 6.95 -8.07 14.74
N ALA A 348 7.90 -8.97 14.91
CA ALA A 348 7.86 -10.27 14.25
C ALA A 348 6.57 -11.08 14.50
N ASN A 349 5.90 -10.87 15.64
CA ASN A 349 4.74 -11.67 16.06
C ASN A 349 3.63 -10.89 16.78
N LYS A 350 3.70 -9.56 16.82
CA LYS A 350 2.68 -8.73 17.49
C LYS A 350 2.41 -7.45 16.75
N VAL A 351 1.19 -6.99 16.87
CA VAL A 351 0.72 -5.66 16.44
C VAL A 351 0.52 -4.79 17.67
N TRP A 352 0.97 -3.55 17.58
CA TRP A 352 0.89 -2.55 18.64
C TRP A 352 0.18 -1.31 18.15
N ALA A 353 -0.74 -0.79 18.92
CA ALA A 353 -1.47 0.44 18.59
C ALA A 353 -1.57 1.35 19.82
N SER A 354 -1.23 2.62 19.64
CA SER A 354 -1.31 3.65 20.69
C SER A 354 -2.68 4.32 20.71
N SER A 355 -3.09 4.80 21.88
CA SER A 355 -4.35 5.53 22.03
C SER A 355 -4.18 6.89 22.71
N PHE A 356 -5.17 7.77 22.47
CA PHE A 356 -5.24 9.09 23.14
C PHE A 356 -5.66 8.99 24.60
N ASN A 357 -6.13 7.83 25.05
CA ASN A 357 -6.55 7.58 26.43
C ASN A 357 -5.47 6.84 27.26
N SER A 358 -4.21 7.00 26.89
CA SER A 358 -3.03 6.47 27.61
C SER A 358 -2.88 4.94 27.56
N LYS A 359 -3.57 4.25 26.65
CA LYS A 359 -3.45 2.79 26.49
C LYS A 359 -2.61 2.44 25.26
N ILE A 360 -1.99 1.28 25.30
CA ILE A 360 -1.30 0.67 24.17
C ILE A 360 -1.90 -0.73 24.02
N GLY A 361 -2.68 -0.91 22.96
CA GLY A 361 -3.26 -2.20 22.64
C GLY A 361 -2.26 -3.12 21.95
N VAL A 362 -2.28 -4.41 22.28
CA VAL A 362 -1.39 -5.40 21.67
C VAL A 362 -2.21 -6.61 21.22
N LEU A 363 -1.97 -7.05 19.98
CA LEU A 363 -2.56 -8.26 19.39
C LEU A 363 -1.45 -9.18 18.89
N ASP A 364 -1.77 -10.46 18.68
CA ASP A 364 -0.99 -11.33 17.83
C ASP A 364 -1.36 -11.12 16.33
N LEU A 365 -0.65 -11.77 15.40
CA LEU A 365 -0.89 -11.64 13.96
C LEU A 365 -2.19 -12.35 13.49
N ASP A 366 -2.79 -13.19 14.34
CA ASP A 366 -4.10 -13.82 14.08
C ASP A 366 -5.27 -12.92 14.48
N GLY A 367 -4.99 -11.81 15.20
CA GLY A 367 -5.99 -10.85 15.69
C GLY A 367 -6.50 -11.17 17.10
N ASN A 368 -5.86 -12.08 17.83
CA ASN A 368 -6.19 -12.30 19.24
C ASN A 368 -5.61 -11.15 20.07
N VAL A 369 -6.47 -10.54 20.89
CA VAL A 369 -6.06 -9.44 21.76
C VAL A 369 -5.30 -9.99 22.95
N LEU A 370 -4.02 -9.58 23.09
CA LEU A 370 -3.15 -9.99 24.20
C LEU A 370 -3.36 -9.12 25.44
N GLY A 371 -4.01 -7.97 25.28
CA GLY A 371 -4.35 -7.01 26.33
C GLY A 371 -3.64 -5.66 26.16
N PRO A 372 -3.88 -4.73 27.07
CA PRO A 372 -3.10 -3.50 27.09
C PRO A 372 -1.69 -3.79 27.58
N ALA A 373 -0.69 -3.11 26.96
CA ALA A 373 0.68 -3.16 27.47
C ALA A 373 0.79 -2.51 28.85
N THR A 374 1.67 -3.05 29.69
CA THR A 374 1.96 -2.55 31.03
C THR A 374 3.13 -1.58 30.99
N VAL A 375 2.98 -0.41 31.59
CA VAL A 375 4.02 0.64 31.68
C VAL A 375 4.33 0.89 33.16
N ASP A 376 5.61 0.86 33.52
CA ASP A 376 6.05 1.30 34.84
C ASP A 376 6.14 2.82 34.87
N GLY A 377 5.11 3.46 35.41
CA GLY A 377 4.98 4.90 35.51
C GLY A 377 3.71 5.46 34.86
N LYS A 378 3.61 6.80 34.85
CA LYS A 378 2.47 7.53 34.29
C LYS A 378 2.72 7.85 32.82
N ASN A 379 1.76 7.57 31.97
CA ASN A 379 1.73 7.96 30.56
C ASN A 379 0.47 8.78 30.24
N GLY A 380 0.57 9.60 29.19
CA GLY A 380 -0.47 10.49 28.70
C GLY A 380 -1.06 10.07 27.36
N ALA A 381 -1.49 11.02 26.53
CA ALA A 381 -1.96 10.78 25.19
C ALA A 381 -0.79 10.37 24.28
N LEU A 382 -0.91 9.20 23.66
CA LEU A 382 0.15 8.57 22.89
C LEU A 382 -0.02 8.82 21.38
N GLN A 383 1.09 8.80 20.64
CA GLN A 383 1.13 8.99 19.21
C GLN A 383 1.90 7.84 18.52
N GLY A 384 2.87 8.13 17.67
CA GLY A 384 3.58 7.15 16.86
C GLY A 384 4.35 6.11 17.67
N LEU A 385 4.47 4.92 17.08
CA LEU A 385 5.29 3.82 17.54
C LEU A 385 6.23 3.37 16.42
N ALA A 386 7.35 2.74 16.81
CA ALA A 386 8.21 2.03 15.87
C ALA A 386 8.92 0.86 16.58
N THR A 387 9.26 -0.15 15.80
CA THR A 387 10.06 -1.29 16.23
C THR A 387 11.51 -1.07 15.77
N GLY A 388 12.45 -1.16 16.70
CA GLY A 388 13.88 -1.06 16.41
C GLY A 388 14.51 -2.38 15.93
N PRO A 389 15.70 -2.33 15.32
CA PRO A 389 16.42 -3.52 14.85
C PRO A 389 16.76 -4.52 15.96
N ASP A 390 16.86 -4.03 17.19
CA ASP A 390 17.08 -4.84 18.40
C ASP A 390 15.78 -5.50 18.93
N GLY A 391 14.63 -5.23 18.32
CA GLY A 391 13.31 -5.72 18.70
C GLY A 391 12.62 -4.88 19.77
N ASP A 392 13.19 -3.77 20.20
CA ASP A 392 12.55 -2.86 21.13
C ASP A 392 11.41 -2.10 20.45
N VAL A 393 10.30 -1.88 21.17
CA VAL A 393 9.21 -1.05 20.69
C VAL A 393 9.26 0.29 21.43
N TRP A 394 9.27 1.37 20.66
CA TRP A 394 9.31 2.74 21.14
C TRP A 394 7.97 3.44 20.87
N VAL A 395 7.46 4.17 21.85
CA VAL A 395 6.17 4.88 21.79
C VAL A 395 6.35 6.34 22.17
N CYS A 396 5.80 7.25 21.40
CA CYS A 396 5.77 8.68 21.70
C CYS A 396 4.63 9.02 22.67
N ASP A 397 4.96 9.50 23.86
CA ASP A 397 4.01 10.13 24.76
C ASP A 397 3.99 11.64 24.51
N ASN A 398 3.07 12.03 23.64
CA ASN A 398 2.94 13.41 23.16
C ASN A 398 2.54 14.38 24.29
N GLN A 399 1.71 13.94 25.23
CA GLN A 399 1.19 14.80 26.28
C GLN A 399 2.22 15.06 27.40
N LEU A 400 3.04 14.06 27.74
CA LEU A 400 3.97 14.16 28.86
C LEU A 400 5.43 14.44 28.42
N ASN A 401 5.67 14.65 27.13
CA ASN A 401 7.00 14.92 26.57
C ASN A 401 8.04 13.87 26.94
N GLN A 402 7.70 12.61 26.78
CA GLN A 402 8.56 11.47 27.09
C GLN A 402 8.37 10.35 26.07
N LEU A 403 9.18 9.32 26.14
CA LEU A 403 9.02 8.09 25.37
C LEU A 403 8.71 6.93 26.31
N ILE A 404 8.10 5.90 25.77
CA ILE A 404 7.94 4.60 26.42
C ILE A 404 8.72 3.59 25.60
N ARG A 405 9.56 2.77 26.23
CA ARG A 405 10.31 1.69 25.62
C ARG A 405 9.83 0.35 26.15
N PHE A 406 9.65 -0.61 25.27
CA PHE A 406 9.35 -2.00 25.59
C PHE A 406 10.52 -2.87 25.11
N PRO A 407 11.43 -3.26 26.02
CA PRO A 407 12.60 -4.08 25.65
C PRO A 407 12.18 -5.39 25.00
N LYS A 408 12.77 -5.69 23.83
CA LYS A 408 12.48 -6.88 23.00
C LYS A 408 10.99 -7.09 22.68
N GLY A 409 10.21 -6.01 22.63
CA GLY A 409 8.77 -6.09 22.41
C GLY A 409 8.01 -6.86 23.49
N ASP A 410 8.51 -6.86 24.73
CA ASP A 410 7.80 -7.43 25.87
C ASP A 410 6.76 -6.42 26.39
N HIS A 411 5.49 -6.63 26.01
CA HIS A 411 4.39 -5.72 26.34
C HIS A 411 4.06 -5.64 27.84
N THR A 412 4.70 -6.47 28.68
CA THR A 412 4.54 -6.45 30.14
C THR A 412 5.61 -5.61 30.86
N LYS A 413 6.62 -5.06 30.11
CA LYS A 413 7.80 -4.40 30.68
C LYS A 413 8.08 -3.03 30.06
N GLY A 414 7.04 -2.20 29.93
CA GLY A 414 7.19 -0.82 29.45
C GLY A 414 7.86 0.08 30.48
N GLU A 415 8.89 0.80 30.06
CA GLU A 415 9.65 1.75 30.89
C GLU A 415 9.56 3.18 30.33
N ILE A 416 9.46 4.17 31.21
CA ILE A 416 9.46 5.59 30.82
C ILE A 416 10.88 6.03 30.55
N VAL A 417 11.13 6.57 29.36
CA VAL A 417 12.41 7.17 28.95
C VAL A 417 12.25 8.67 28.79
N LYS A 418 12.93 9.42 29.65
CA LYS A 418 12.97 10.88 29.55
C LYS A 418 14.19 11.31 28.73
N VAL A 419 13.94 12.15 27.73
CA VAL A 419 14.96 12.63 26.81
C VAL A 419 14.89 14.15 26.77
N ALA A 420 16.04 14.81 26.87
CA ALA A 420 16.10 16.25 26.79
C ALA A 420 15.67 16.79 25.42
N GLY A 421 14.91 17.87 25.40
CA GLY A 421 14.47 18.56 24.18
C GLY A 421 13.25 17.94 23.50
N LEU A 422 12.60 16.94 24.08
CA LEU A 422 11.30 16.49 23.59
C LEU A 422 10.23 17.55 23.82
N ASN A 423 9.44 17.82 22.79
CA ASN A 423 8.27 18.69 22.88
C ASN A 423 7.17 18.16 21.97
N ARG A 424 6.14 17.60 22.57
CA ARG A 424 5.04 16.92 21.88
C ARG A 424 5.56 15.88 20.87
N PRO A 425 6.36 14.89 21.30
CA PRO A 425 6.88 13.87 20.41
C PRO A 425 5.73 13.21 19.64
N PHE A 426 5.88 13.12 18.30
CA PHE A 426 4.78 12.66 17.45
C PHE A 426 5.10 11.32 16.76
N ALA A 427 6.16 11.23 15.99
CA ALA A 427 6.60 10.01 15.35
C ALA A 427 8.03 9.65 15.78
N VAL A 428 8.32 8.37 15.75
CA VAL A 428 9.62 7.79 16.08
C VAL A 428 10.05 6.83 14.97
N ALA A 429 11.35 6.82 14.67
CA ALA A 429 12.01 5.84 13.82
C ALA A 429 13.36 5.46 14.44
N ILE A 430 13.83 4.24 14.19
CA ILE A 430 15.10 3.74 14.72
C ILE A 430 15.96 3.30 13.55
N ASP A 431 17.21 3.78 13.45
CA ASP A 431 18.12 3.38 12.38
C ASP A 431 18.86 2.08 12.70
N ASN A 432 19.53 1.49 11.71
CA ASN A 432 20.25 0.22 11.87
C ASN A 432 21.49 0.31 12.78
N THR A 433 21.87 1.53 13.18
CA THR A 433 22.90 1.78 14.21
C THR A 433 22.32 1.99 15.60
N ASN A 434 21.03 1.70 15.75
CA ASN A 434 20.25 1.81 16.98
C ASN A 434 20.19 3.24 17.55
N HIS A 435 20.11 4.25 16.66
CA HIS A 435 19.75 5.60 17.06
C HIS A 435 18.23 5.81 16.91
N VAL A 436 17.64 6.39 17.92
CA VAL A 436 16.25 6.78 17.98
C VAL A 436 16.10 8.22 17.48
N TRP A 437 15.19 8.41 16.52
CA TRP A 437 14.86 9.69 15.92
C TRP A 437 13.40 10.02 16.21
N VAL A 438 13.14 11.19 16.79
CA VAL A 438 11.81 11.58 17.28
C VAL A 438 11.44 12.96 16.75
N THR A 439 10.29 13.07 16.08
CA THR A 439 9.77 14.38 15.65
C THR A 439 9.12 15.12 16.81
N ASN A 440 9.47 16.41 17.01
CA ASN A 440 8.91 17.27 18.04
C ASN A 440 7.81 18.16 17.45
N ASN A 441 6.57 17.69 17.47
CA ASN A 441 5.43 18.37 16.84
C ASN A 441 5.14 19.77 17.43
N GLY A 442 5.57 20.03 18.67
CA GLY A 442 5.46 21.34 19.32
C GLY A 442 6.55 22.35 18.91
N PHE A 443 7.55 21.92 18.13
CA PHE A 443 8.68 22.73 17.68
C PHE A 443 8.98 22.51 16.18
N ASP A 444 10.15 22.96 15.77
CA ASP A 444 10.75 22.81 14.45
C ASP A 444 11.95 21.84 14.48
N THR A 445 11.92 20.82 15.34
CA THR A 445 13.09 19.98 15.59
C THR A 445 12.80 18.49 15.53
N VAL A 446 13.85 17.71 15.25
CA VAL A 446 13.96 16.27 15.53
C VAL A 446 14.98 16.06 16.64
N THR A 447 14.65 15.17 17.57
CA THR A 447 15.59 14.69 18.60
C THR A 447 16.22 13.37 18.13
N ARG A 448 17.56 13.27 18.19
CA ARG A 448 18.33 12.05 17.87
C ARG A 448 19.18 11.63 19.04
N PHE A 449 19.18 10.34 19.40
CA PHE A 449 20.02 9.80 20.48
C PHE A 449 20.28 8.29 20.28
N PRO A 450 21.43 7.74 20.79
CA PRO A 450 21.60 6.29 20.87
C PRO A 450 20.56 5.67 21.83
N ALA A 451 19.95 4.55 21.47
CA ALA A 451 18.89 3.90 22.24
C ALA A 451 19.27 3.55 23.69
N ASP A 452 20.57 3.27 23.90
CA ASP A 452 21.16 2.96 25.22
C ASP A 452 21.69 4.18 25.98
N SER A 453 21.69 5.37 25.38
CA SER A 453 22.27 6.60 25.93
C SER A 453 21.38 7.82 25.65
N PRO A 454 20.16 7.88 26.19
CA PRO A 454 19.21 8.97 25.92
C PRO A 454 19.69 10.35 26.47
N ASP A 455 20.65 10.36 27.36
CA ASP A 455 21.34 11.56 27.86
C ASP A 455 22.21 12.24 26.79
N LYS A 456 22.60 11.54 25.72
CA LYS A 456 23.34 12.08 24.58
C LYS A 456 22.45 12.64 23.46
N ALA A 457 21.24 13.06 23.81
CA ALA A 457 20.27 13.57 22.84
C ALA A 457 20.76 14.85 22.16
N GLN A 458 20.58 14.89 20.84
CA GLN A 458 20.87 16.04 19.97
C GLN A 458 19.57 16.57 19.36
N GLN A 459 19.46 17.91 19.32
CA GLN A 459 18.36 18.60 18.64
C GLN A 459 18.81 19.04 17.26
N ILE A 460 17.99 18.72 16.23
CA ILE A 460 18.26 19.05 14.83
C ILE A 460 17.13 19.96 14.34
N THR A 461 17.46 21.19 13.96
CA THR A 461 16.48 22.17 13.47
C THR A 461 16.12 21.91 12.00
N LEU A 462 14.84 21.79 11.74
CA LEU A 462 14.25 21.46 10.45
C LEU A 462 14.03 22.69 9.53
N GLY A 463 13.47 22.47 8.35
CA GLY A 463 13.05 23.51 7.42
C GLY A 463 11.56 23.85 7.47
N GLY A 464 10.84 23.35 8.46
CA GLY A 464 9.43 23.60 8.70
C GLY A 464 9.07 23.36 10.15
N ILE A 465 7.81 23.60 10.51
CA ILE A 465 7.29 23.47 11.88
C ILE A 465 6.23 22.38 11.98
N ALA A 466 5.94 21.94 13.19
CA ALA A 466 5.02 20.86 13.50
C ALA A 466 5.36 19.56 12.71
N PRO A 467 6.61 19.02 12.83
CA PRO A 467 6.99 17.80 12.14
C PRO A 467 6.17 16.60 12.62
N ARG A 468 5.78 15.73 11.69
CA ARG A 468 4.94 14.56 11.97
C ARG A 468 5.59 13.28 11.50
N GLY A 469 5.52 12.95 10.21
CA GLY A 469 6.09 11.73 9.66
C GLY A 469 7.61 11.73 9.61
N ILE A 470 8.20 10.55 9.76
CA ILE A 470 9.64 10.33 9.68
C ILE A 470 9.88 8.96 9.04
N ALA A 471 10.83 8.89 8.10
CA ALA A 471 11.27 7.65 7.47
C ALA A 471 12.78 7.68 7.27
N ILE A 472 13.40 6.49 7.23
CA ILE A 472 14.85 6.30 7.09
C ILE A 472 15.12 5.49 5.83
N ASP A 473 15.93 6.03 4.92
CA ASP A 473 16.30 5.37 3.67
C ASP A 473 17.32 4.23 3.86
N SER A 474 17.63 3.52 2.79
CA SER A 474 18.47 2.33 2.84
C SER A 474 19.90 2.60 3.32
N VAL A 475 20.39 3.83 3.20
CA VAL A 475 21.72 4.27 3.63
C VAL A 475 21.71 5.05 4.95
N GLY A 476 20.52 5.17 5.58
CA GLY A 476 20.37 5.76 6.92
C GLY A 476 20.10 7.26 6.93
N ASN A 477 19.85 7.90 5.78
CA ASN A 477 19.38 9.29 5.81
C ASN A 477 17.92 9.34 6.25
N VAL A 478 17.54 10.46 6.83
CA VAL A 478 16.24 10.66 7.46
C VAL A 478 15.44 11.72 6.71
N TRP A 479 14.20 11.39 6.38
CA TRP A 479 13.24 12.25 5.73
C TRP A 479 12.12 12.59 6.70
N VAL A 480 11.88 13.90 6.90
CA VAL A 480 10.89 14.38 7.88
C VAL A 480 9.85 15.24 7.18
N GLY A 481 8.58 14.87 7.34
CA GLY A 481 7.44 15.65 6.89
C GLY A 481 7.06 16.72 7.90
N ASN A 482 7.07 17.99 7.47
CA ASN A 482 6.64 19.14 8.27
C ASN A 482 5.25 19.60 7.84
N ASN A 483 4.33 19.71 8.79
CA ASN A 483 2.96 20.11 8.47
C ASN A 483 2.89 21.54 7.90
N PHE A 484 3.79 22.42 8.36
CA PHE A 484 3.83 23.82 7.93
C PHE A 484 5.25 24.25 7.59
N SER A 485 5.35 25.17 6.63
CA SER A 485 6.60 25.85 6.30
C SER A 485 7.02 26.79 7.42
N MET A 486 8.30 27.15 7.46
CA MET A 486 8.82 28.13 8.43
C MET A 486 8.10 29.47 8.31
N GLY A 487 7.69 30.03 9.45
CA GLY A 487 6.98 31.30 9.51
C GLY A 487 5.47 31.22 9.18
N TYR A 488 4.91 30.02 8.90
CA TYR A 488 3.47 29.88 8.76
C TYR A 488 2.77 30.26 10.08
N PRO A 489 1.73 31.11 10.06
CA PRO A 489 1.06 31.58 11.27
C PRO A 489 0.15 30.50 11.86
N ILE A 490 0.72 29.58 12.66
CA ILE A 490 -0.06 28.59 13.41
C ILE A 490 -0.92 29.22 14.49
N ALA A 491 -1.92 28.49 14.97
CA ALA A 491 -2.75 28.93 16.07
C ALA A 491 -1.93 29.12 17.36
N LYS A 492 -2.31 30.11 18.16
CA LYS A 492 -1.72 30.30 19.49
C LYS A 492 -2.33 29.26 20.44
N ILE A 493 -1.54 28.27 20.83
CA ILE A 493 -2.00 27.18 21.68
C ILE A 493 -1.85 27.56 23.14
N PRO A 494 -2.93 27.54 23.97
CA PRO A 494 -2.84 27.78 25.39
C PRO A 494 -1.93 26.77 26.12
N PRO A 495 -1.20 27.17 27.16
CA PRO A 495 -0.48 26.23 28.00
C PRO A 495 -1.42 25.17 28.58
N GLY A 496 -1.04 23.91 28.50
CA GLY A 496 -1.83 22.77 29.00
C GLY A 496 -3.00 22.33 28.11
N ALA A 497 -3.18 22.91 26.92
CA ALA A 497 -4.18 22.47 25.97
C ALA A 497 -4.00 20.98 25.65
N SER A 498 -5.11 20.25 25.56
CA SER A 498 -5.12 18.87 25.11
C SER A 498 -4.76 18.79 23.64
N ILE A 499 -4.33 17.61 23.18
CA ILE A 499 -4.03 17.35 21.77
C ILE A 499 -5.24 17.62 20.86
N ILE A 500 -6.44 17.34 21.35
CA ILE A 500 -7.70 17.60 20.64
C ILE A 500 -7.97 19.09 20.50
N GLU A 501 -7.76 19.85 21.57
CA GLU A 501 -7.95 21.30 21.58
C GLU A 501 -6.94 21.99 20.67
N GLU A 502 -5.67 21.59 20.71
CA GLU A 502 -4.66 22.07 19.76
C GLU A 502 -5.04 21.80 18.33
N PHE A 503 -5.49 20.58 18.02
CA PHE A 503 -5.91 20.23 16.66
C PHE A 503 -7.07 21.10 16.18
N LYS A 504 -8.08 21.33 17.03
CA LYS A 504 -9.20 22.22 16.72
C LYS A 504 -8.75 23.65 16.44
N LEU A 505 -7.94 24.22 17.32
CA LEU A 505 -7.45 25.59 17.16
C LEU A 505 -6.63 25.77 15.86
N ASN A 506 -5.77 24.82 15.53
CA ASN A 506 -5.01 24.83 14.28
C ASN A 506 -5.94 24.68 13.06
N LEU A 507 -6.95 23.80 13.13
CA LEU A 507 -7.91 23.63 12.07
C LEU A 507 -8.77 24.90 11.84
N GLU A 508 -9.28 25.49 12.91
CA GLU A 508 -10.03 26.76 12.84
C GLU A 508 -9.19 27.87 12.20
N LYS A 509 -7.90 27.96 12.56
CA LYS A 509 -6.97 28.91 11.95
C LYS A 509 -6.77 28.66 10.46
N VAL A 510 -6.51 27.41 10.05
CA VAL A 510 -6.37 27.02 8.65
C VAL A 510 -7.62 27.35 7.85
N LEU A 511 -8.80 27.01 8.36
CA LEU A 511 -10.07 27.28 7.69
C LEU A 511 -10.35 28.79 7.58
N ALA A 512 -10.01 29.57 8.61
CA ALA A 512 -10.13 31.03 8.57
C ALA A 512 -9.19 31.66 7.54
N ASP A 513 -7.97 31.16 7.41
CA ASP A 513 -7.00 31.65 6.44
C ASP A 513 -7.42 31.28 5.01
N GLN A 514 -7.94 30.09 4.78
CA GLN A 514 -8.51 29.68 3.49
C GLN A 514 -9.63 30.63 3.05
N LYS A 515 -10.55 30.99 3.94
CA LYS A 515 -11.62 31.96 3.67
C LYS A 515 -11.12 33.34 3.28
N LYS A 516 -9.94 33.75 3.78
CA LYS A 516 -9.29 35.02 3.48
C LYS A 516 -8.41 34.97 2.22
N GLY A 517 -8.35 33.82 1.52
CA GLY A 517 -7.48 33.62 0.36
C GLY A 517 -5.99 33.56 0.70
N VAL A 518 -5.64 33.34 1.97
CA VAL A 518 -4.25 33.10 2.38
C VAL A 518 -3.80 31.75 1.80
N VAL A 519 -2.66 31.77 1.11
CA VAL A 519 -2.10 30.57 0.46
C VAL A 519 -1.87 29.47 1.48
N THR A 520 -2.38 28.31 1.18
CA THR A 520 -2.47 27.18 2.11
C THR A 520 -1.48 26.05 1.80
N LYS A 521 -0.69 26.14 0.73
CA LYS A 521 0.37 25.17 0.42
C LYS A 521 1.56 25.44 1.34
N SER A 522 1.50 24.90 2.54
CA SER A 522 2.37 25.25 3.66
C SER A 522 3.27 24.10 4.13
N GLY A 523 3.07 22.87 3.63
CA GLY A 523 3.89 21.71 4.01
C GLY A 523 5.21 21.66 3.27
N ASN A 524 6.19 20.97 3.84
CA ASN A 524 7.45 20.64 3.18
C ASN A 524 8.13 19.42 3.84
N LEU A 525 9.27 18.97 3.27
CA LEU A 525 10.11 17.97 3.89
C LEU A 525 11.49 18.55 4.21
N THR A 526 12.15 17.90 5.17
CA THR A 526 13.56 18.12 5.51
C THR A 526 14.32 16.82 5.34
N PHE A 527 15.46 16.87 4.67
CA PHE A 527 16.36 15.74 4.41
C PHE A 527 17.62 15.88 5.28
N ILE A 528 17.98 14.81 6.01
CA ILE A 528 18.98 14.80 7.08
C ILE A 528 19.92 13.59 6.90
N SER A 529 21.23 13.78 7.04
CA SER A 529 22.20 12.69 7.01
C SER A 529 22.10 11.78 8.24
N PRO A 530 22.67 10.56 8.21
CA PRO A 530 22.70 9.64 9.37
C PRO A 530 23.39 10.22 10.60
N LYS A 531 24.25 11.22 10.41
CA LYS A 531 24.98 11.93 11.50
C LYS A 531 24.25 13.18 12.02
N GLY A 532 23.00 13.44 11.54
CA GLY A 532 22.19 14.56 12.01
C GLY A 532 22.50 15.90 11.29
N LYS A 533 23.27 15.91 10.21
CA LYS A 533 23.46 17.11 9.39
C LYS A 533 22.27 17.29 8.44
N VAL A 534 21.61 18.43 8.47
CA VAL A 534 20.58 18.78 7.51
C VAL A 534 21.23 18.99 6.13
N LEU A 535 20.75 18.22 5.15
CA LEU A 535 21.25 18.22 3.78
C LEU A 535 20.41 19.10 2.86
N ARG A 536 19.07 19.07 2.98
CA ARG A 536 18.15 19.91 2.20
C ARG A 536 16.92 20.27 3.06
N LYS A 537 16.43 21.51 2.94
CA LYS A 537 15.23 22.05 3.59
C LYS A 537 14.23 22.50 2.53
N GLY A 538 12.95 22.61 2.93
CA GLY A 538 11.92 23.19 2.08
C GLY A 538 11.58 22.33 0.84
N ILE A 539 11.84 21.02 0.88
CA ILE A 539 11.47 20.10 -0.20
C ILE A 539 9.95 20.09 -0.33
N LEU A 540 9.43 20.26 -1.57
CA LEU A 540 8.01 20.39 -1.91
C LEU A 540 7.31 21.65 -1.33
N GLU A 541 8.04 22.64 -0.85
CA GLU A 541 7.43 23.89 -0.38
C GLU A 541 6.64 24.58 -1.51
N GLY A 542 5.39 24.97 -1.21
CA GLY A 542 4.47 25.51 -2.22
C GLY A 542 3.80 24.46 -3.12
N ILE A 543 4.12 23.19 -2.98
CA ILE A 543 3.55 22.07 -3.77
C ILE A 543 2.56 21.28 -2.92
N VAL A 544 2.99 20.78 -1.74
CA VAL A 544 2.14 20.03 -0.81
C VAL A 544 1.54 20.95 0.24
N ASN A 545 0.40 20.54 0.77
CA ASN A 545 -0.33 21.27 1.80
C ASN A 545 -0.47 20.40 3.05
N GLY A 546 0.52 20.49 3.95
CA GLY A 546 0.60 19.69 5.17
C GLY A 546 1.20 18.31 4.93
N ALA A 547 2.52 18.22 4.77
CA ALA A 547 3.19 16.91 4.74
C ALA A 547 3.03 16.22 6.10
N TRP A 548 2.47 15.01 6.09
CA TRP A 548 2.20 14.24 7.31
C TRP A 548 2.97 12.92 7.28
N GLY A 549 2.42 11.85 6.69
CA GLY A 549 3.11 10.57 6.54
C GLY A 549 4.23 10.63 5.49
N VAL A 550 5.31 9.93 5.77
CA VAL A 550 6.45 9.77 4.87
C VAL A 550 6.83 8.30 4.82
N SER A 551 6.96 7.74 3.64
CA SER A 551 7.50 6.39 3.41
C SER A 551 8.54 6.40 2.30
N ILE A 552 9.32 5.34 2.20
CA ILE A 552 10.43 5.23 1.26
C ILE A 552 10.34 3.85 0.61
N ASP A 553 10.51 3.79 -0.72
CA ASP A 553 10.48 2.53 -1.45
C ASP A 553 11.86 1.84 -1.49
N GLY A 554 11.90 0.62 -2.02
CA GLY A 554 13.12 -0.16 -2.12
C GLY A 554 14.21 0.43 -3.03
N GLN A 555 13.91 1.50 -3.79
CA GLN A 555 14.86 2.27 -4.61
C GLN A 555 15.17 3.63 -4.00
N ASP A 556 14.80 3.84 -2.75
CA ASP A 556 14.95 5.08 -2.00
C ASP A 556 14.12 6.26 -2.52
N ASN A 557 13.14 6.07 -3.42
CA ASN A 557 12.17 7.13 -3.71
C ASN A 557 11.30 7.40 -2.49
N VAL A 558 10.99 8.67 -2.27
CA VAL A 558 10.24 9.12 -1.09
C VAL A 558 8.78 9.39 -1.47
N PHE A 559 7.86 8.94 -0.64
CA PHE A 559 6.44 9.20 -0.76
C PHE A 559 5.98 10.03 0.43
N ALA A 560 5.40 11.19 0.17
CA ALA A 560 4.95 12.10 1.20
C ALA A 560 3.48 12.46 1.02
N SER A 561 2.69 12.33 2.08
CA SER A 561 1.28 12.69 2.05
C SER A 561 1.09 14.18 1.85
N ASP A 562 0.10 14.56 1.04
CA ASP A 562 -0.44 15.91 0.88
C ASP A 562 -1.78 15.97 1.63
N PHE A 563 -1.72 16.12 2.95
CA PHE A 563 -2.87 15.97 3.85
C PHE A 563 -4.07 16.83 3.46
N LEU A 564 -3.87 18.15 3.32
CA LEU A 564 -4.94 19.07 2.96
C LEU A 564 -5.22 19.07 1.46
N GLY A 565 -4.26 18.66 0.63
CA GLY A 565 -4.39 18.57 -0.83
C GLY A 565 -5.10 17.31 -1.33
N SER A 566 -5.36 16.34 -0.45
CA SER A 566 -6.00 15.04 -0.80
C SER A 566 -5.22 14.30 -1.87
N GLY A 567 -3.95 14.02 -1.57
CA GLY A 567 -3.02 13.33 -2.47
C GLY A 567 -1.74 12.92 -1.77
N PHE A 568 -0.76 12.52 -2.56
CA PHE A 568 0.61 12.27 -2.10
C PHE A 568 1.61 12.53 -3.23
N ALA A 569 2.83 12.91 -2.85
CA ALA A 569 3.91 13.16 -3.79
C ALA A 569 4.87 11.96 -3.82
N LYS A 570 5.32 11.58 -5.03
CA LYS A 570 6.52 10.75 -5.26
C LYS A 570 7.68 11.68 -5.55
N ILE A 571 8.79 11.49 -4.86
CA ILE A 571 9.94 12.40 -4.81
C ILE A 571 11.20 11.60 -5.11
N CYS A 572 12.11 12.20 -5.85
CA CYS A 572 13.45 11.68 -6.06
C CYS A 572 14.20 11.55 -4.72
N GLY A 573 14.58 10.36 -4.37
CA GLY A 573 15.27 10.05 -3.11
C GLY A 573 16.77 10.17 -3.20
N THR A 574 17.47 9.45 -2.33
CA THR A 574 18.93 9.52 -2.20
C THR A 574 19.67 8.91 -3.40
N SER A 575 19.10 7.91 -4.04
CA SER A 575 19.65 7.22 -5.21
C SER A 575 19.21 7.93 -6.49
N GLU A 576 19.94 8.96 -6.93
CA GLU A 576 19.60 9.75 -8.12
C GLU A 576 19.54 8.91 -9.42
N ASP A 577 20.27 7.81 -9.49
CA ASP A 577 20.20 6.85 -10.60
C ASP A 577 18.81 6.21 -10.78
N ASN A 578 17.99 6.22 -9.74
CA ASN A 578 16.61 5.72 -9.75
C ASN A 578 15.58 6.82 -10.06
N CYS A 579 16.04 8.03 -10.32
CA CYS A 579 15.20 9.19 -10.62
C CYS A 579 15.03 9.37 -12.13
N PRO A 580 13.94 10.01 -12.58
CA PRO A 580 13.83 10.44 -13.96
C PRO A 580 14.98 11.38 -14.35
N ALA A 581 15.37 11.35 -15.63
CA ALA A 581 16.45 12.20 -16.12
C ALA A 581 16.25 13.67 -15.71
N TYR A 582 17.34 14.33 -15.31
CA TYR A 582 17.39 15.72 -14.85
C TYR A 582 16.69 16.00 -13.49
N HIS A 583 16.31 14.97 -12.72
CA HIS A 583 15.85 15.14 -11.35
C HIS A 583 16.99 14.88 -10.37
N ALA A 584 17.06 15.72 -9.34
CA ALA A 584 17.98 15.55 -8.21
C ALA A 584 17.23 15.13 -6.93
N THR A 585 17.96 14.64 -5.94
CA THR A 585 17.43 14.29 -4.61
C THR A 585 16.52 15.40 -4.08
N GLY A 586 15.26 15.07 -3.77
CA GLY A 586 14.23 15.97 -3.26
C GLY A 586 13.38 16.66 -4.34
N ASP A 587 13.60 16.39 -5.61
CA ASP A 587 12.74 16.93 -6.67
C ASP A 587 11.44 16.11 -6.78
N LEU A 588 10.33 16.79 -7.10
CA LEU A 588 9.05 16.14 -7.33
C LEU A 588 9.11 15.32 -8.62
N ILE A 589 8.80 14.02 -8.49
CA ILE A 589 8.57 13.15 -9.64
C ILE A 589 7.13 13.29 -10.12
N HIS A 590 6.16 13.07 -9.20
CA HIS A 590 4.75 13.19 -9.53
C HIS A 590 3.89 13.45 -8.28
N LEU A 591 2.75 14.13 -8.47
CA LEU A 591 1.72 14.36 -7.45
C LEU A 591 0.46 13.56 -7.82
N TYR A 592 0.21 12.46 -7.09
CA TYR A 592 -0.94 11.60 -7.29
C TYR A 592 -2.16 12.16 -6.57
N GLN A 593 -3.27 12.26 -7.28
CA GLN A 593 -4.57 12.72 -6.77
C GLN A 593 -5.70 11.93 -7.43
N SER A 594 -6.74 11.62 -6.67
CA SER A 594 -7.93 10.93 -7.16
C SER A 594 -9.12 11.20 -6.24
N GLY A 595 -10.34 11.06 -6.74
CA GLY A 595 -11.54 11.18 -5.93
C GLY A 595 -11.68 10.14 -4.80
N ILE A 596 -10.95 9.02 -4.87
CA ILE A 596 -10.90 8.03 -3.79
C ILE A 596 -9.79 8.29 -2.76
N ILE A 597 -8.90 9.26 -3.00
CA ILE A 597 -7.90 9.69 -2.03
C ILE A 597 -8.48 10.87 -1.24
N GLN A 598 -8.57 10.72 0.07
CA GLN A 598 -9.10 11.74 0.98
C GLN A 598 -7.96 12.51 1.68
N LYS A 599 -8.11 12.91 2.93
CA LYS A 599 -7.06 13.57 3.70
C LYS A 599 -6.07 12.53 4.22
N VAL A 600 -4.89 12.47 3.61
CA VAL A 600 -3.90 11.42 3.82
C VAL A 600 -3.02 11.72 5.03
N THR A 601 -2.96 10.81 5.98
CA THR A 601 -2.03 10.93 7.13
C THR A 601 -0.90 9.93 7.12
N ASP A 602 -0.97 8.90 6.25
CA ASP A 602 0.11 7.95 6.11
C ASP A 602 0.16 7.33 4.71
N THR A 603 1.36 6.97 4.29
CA THR A 603 1.64 6.17 3.09
C THR A 603 2.49 4.98 3.49
N MET A 604 2.27 3.81 2.88
CA MET A 604 3.05 2.60 3.13
C MET A 604 3.27 1.85 1.82
N ILE A 605 4.38 1.12 1.71
CA ILE A 605 4.72 0.37 0.51
C ILE A 605 4.81 -1.10 0.88
N ASP A 606 4.17 -1.96 0.08
CA ASP A 606 4.17 -3.39 0.28
C ASP A 606 5.35 -4.12 -0.42
N ASP A 607 5.46 -5.41 -0.17
CA ASP A 607 6.50 -6.27 -0.75
C ASP A 607 6.31 -6.50 -2.27
N ALA A 608 5.18 -6.09 -2.85
CA ALA A 608 4.94 -6.13 -4.29
C ALA A 608 5.26 -4.81 -5.01
N GLY A 609 5.46 -3.71 -4.26
CA GLY A 609 5.72 -2.37 -4.81
C GLY A 609 4.45 -1.55 -5.06
N ASN A 610 3.35 -1.86 -4.38
CA ASN A 610 2.15 -1.03 -4.38
C ASN A 610 2.21 -0.01 -3.24
N VAL A 611 1.60 1.15 -3.44
CA VAL A 611 1.52 2.21 -2.43
C VAL A 611 0.14 2.22 -1.79
N TRP A 612 0.11 2.16 -0.47
CA TRP A 612 -1.10 2.15 0.33
C TRP A 612 -1.28 3.48 1.03
N ILE A 613 -2.50 3.99 1.06
CA ILE A 613 -2.85 5.35 1.50
C ILE A 613 -3.91 5.28 2.61
N ALA A 614 -3.60 5.86 3.77
CA ALA A 614 -4.53 5.99 4.88
C ALA A 614 -5.48 7.18 4.65
N ASN A 615 -6.75 6.92 4.36
CA ASN A 615 -7.80 7.92 4.29
C ASN A 615 -8.27 8.27 5.71
N ASN A 616 -7.62 9.24 6.34
CA ASN A 616 -7.88 9.57 7.75
C ASN A 616 -9.08 10.51 7.92
N TRP A 617 -9.18 11.55 7.10
CA TRP A 617 -10.26 12.52 7.11
C TRP A 617 -10.87 12.69 5.72
N ASP A 618 -12.15 13.01 5.67
CA ASP A 618 -12.86 13.43 4.45
C ASP A 618 -13.20 14.91 4.51
N TYR A 619 -13.99 15.31 5.49
CA TYR A 619 -14.49 16.69 5.63
C TYR A 619 -14.08 17.31 6.97
N LEU A 620 -12.92 17.96 7.00
CA LEU A 620 -12.36 18.58 8.22
C LEU A 620 -13.28 19.64 8.88
N PRO A 621 -14.04 20.48 8.14
CA PRO A 621 -14.92 21.46 8.79
C PRO A 621 -15.98 20.85 9.72
N ALA A 622 -16.37 19.58 9.51
CA ALA A 622 -17.33 18.91 10.39
C ALA A 622 -16.84 18.83 11.86
N LEU A 623 -15.53 18.86 12.10
CA LEU A 623 -14.97 18.82 13.44
C LEU A 623 -15.31 20.07 14.26
N VAL A 624 -15.35 21.24 13.62
CA VAL A 624 -15.55 22.54 14.23
C VAL A 624 -16.95 23.12 13.96
N ASP A 625 -17.80 22.45 13.19
CA ASP A 625 -19.16 22.91 12.93
C ASP A 625 -20.03 22.75 14.19
N ALA A 626 -20.54 23.87 14.68
CA ALA A 626 -21.39 23.92 15.86
C ALA A 626 -22.82 23.43 15.57
N ASP A 627 -23.28 23.48 14.31
CA ASP A 627 -24.63 23.09 13.89
C ASP A 627 -24.74 21.57 13.79
N PRO A 628 -25.55 20.89 14.64
CA PRO A 628 -25.68 19.44 14.61
C PRO A 628 -26.29 18.92 13.32
N ASP A 629 -27.13 19.70 12.63
CA ASP A 629 -27.81 19.29 11.40
C ASP A 629 -26.87 19.29 10.19
N ARG A 630 -25.75 20.03 10.28
CA ARG A 630 -24.70 20.04 9.26
C ARG A 630 -23.59 19.05 9.53
N ARG A 631 -23.60 18.37 10.67
CA ARG A 631 -22.60 17.36 10.97
C ARG A 631 -22.86 16.10 10.16
N MET A 632 -21.84 15.62 9.47
CA MET A 632 -21.90 14.33 8.79
C MET A 632 -22.03 13.19 9.81
N ALA A 633 -22.68 12.08 9.43
CA ALA A 633 -22.79 10.87 10.26
C ALA A 633 -21.41 10.36 10.73
N THR A 634 -20.39 10.54 9.89
CA THR A 634 -19.01 10.21 10.18
C THR A 634 -18.25 11.32 10.88
N ARG A 635 -18.85 12.47 11.11
CA ARG A 635 -18.22 13.73 11.55
C ARG A 635 -16.94 14.07 10.78
N GLY A 636 -16.91 13.80 9.48
CA GLY A 636 -15.79 14.09 8.58
C GLY A 636 -14.65 13.09 8.62
N GLY A 637 -14.80 11.96 9.32
CA GLY A 637 -13.83 10.87 9.27
C GLY A 637 -13.73 10.27 7.88
N GLY A 638 -12.51 9.89 7.47
CA GLY A 638 -12.23 9.24 6.19
C GLY A 638 -12.71 7.79 6.15
N THR A 639 -12.76 7.22 4.96
CA THR A 639 -13.27 5.86 4.73
C THR A 639 -12.28 5.03 3.96
N GLY A 640 -11.94 3.87 4.50
CA GLY A 640 -11.13 2.87 3.83
C GLY A 640 -9.64 3.22 3.71
N ILE A 641 -8.95 2.35 3.02
CA ILE A 641 -7.54 2.49 2.61
C ILE A 641 -7.51 2.40 1.09
N THR A 642 -6.76 3.28 0.43
CA THR A 642 -6.59 3.23 -1.04
C THR A 642 -5.26 2.56 -1.37
N VAL A 643 -5.27 1.59 -2.30
CA VAL A 643 -4.06 1.01 -2.88
C VAL A 643 -3.87 1.50 -4.30
N ILE A 644 -2.65 1.94 -4.63
CA ILE A 644 -2.21 2.32 -5.98
C ILE A 644 -1.17 1.31 -6.43
N TYR A 645 -1.41 0.69 -7.57
CA TYR A 645 -0.63 -0.45 -8.02
C TYR A 645 0.63 -0.07 -8.80
N GLY A 646 1.74 -0.76 -8.51
CA GLY A 646 2.93 -0.85 -9.35
C GLY A 646 3.87 0.36 -9.40
N ILE A 647 3.59 1.44 -8.66
CA ILE A 647 4.29 2.73 -8.77
C ILE A 647 5.53 2.87 -7.86
N ALA A 648 5.83 1.87 -7.06
CA ALA A 648 6.95 1.86 -6.12
C ALA A 648 7.83 0.62 -6.30
N SER A 649 9.03 0.65 -5.75
CA SER A 649 9.88 -0.53 -5.62
C SER A 649 9.52 -1.31 -4.35
N PRO A 650 9.50 -2.66 -4.38
CA PRO A 650 9.16 -3.50 -3.24
C PRO A 650 9.95 -3.18 -1.97
N VAL A 651 9.27 -3.24 -0.81
CA VAL A 651 9.86 -3.03 0.51
C VAL A 651 9.65 -4.27 1.36
N LEU A 652 10.72 -4.72 2.05
CA LEU A 652 10.64 -5.82 2.99
C LEU A 652 9.87 -5.40 4.24
N ASN A 653 8.77 -6.09 4.52
CA ASN A 653 7.94 -5.87 5.70
C ASN A 653 8.03 -7.04 6.71
N PRO A 654 7.77 -6.81 8.03
CA PRO A 654 7.48 -5.50 8.63
C PRO A 654 8.68 -4.54 8.53
N LEU A 655 8.38 -3.23 8.40
CA LEU A 655 9.42 -2.21 8.35
C LEU A 655 10.06 -2.06 9.74
N ILE A 656 11.23 -2.61 9.89
CA ILE A 656 12.05 -2.55 11.11
C ILE A 656 13.37 -1.89 10.76
N GLY A 657 13.64 -0.73 11.38
CA GLY A 657 14.83 0.06 11.08
C GLY A 657 14.75 0.78 9.75
N GLN A 658 15.85 0.74 8.98
CA GLN A 658 15.95 1.33 7.64
C GLN A 658 15.17 0.52 6.61
N VAL A 659 14.76 1.21 5.53
CA VAL A 659 14.13 0.52 4.40
C VAL A 659 15.06 -0.54 3.80
N ARG A 660 14.50 -1.68 3.40
CA ARG A 660 15.21 -2.77 2.74
C ARG A 660 14.34 -3.33 1.62
N ARG A 661 14.97 -3.87 0.59
CA ARG A 661 14.28 -4.67 -0.43
C ARG A 661 14.02 -6.08 0.08
N PRO A 662 12.95 -6.74 -0.32
CA PRO A 662 12.83 -8.20 -0.19
C PRO A 662 13.96 -8.88 -0.99
N GLU A 663 14.56 -9.92 -0.42
CA GLU A 663 15.57 -10.75 -1.08
C GLU A 663 14.94 -11.65 -2.14
#